data_30e90d30171552c00a70e179a87cf826
#
_entry.id   30e90d30171552c00a70e179a87cf826
#
_cell.length_a   1.000
_cell.length_b   1.000
_cell.length_c   1.000
_cell.angle_alpha   90.00
_cell.angle_beta   90.00
_cell.angle_gamma   90.00
#
_symmetry.space_group_name_H-M   'P 1'
#
loop_
_entity.id
_entity.type
_entity.pdbx_description
1 polymer ?
#
loop_
_entity_poly.entity_id
_entity_poly.type
_entity_poly.pdbx_seq_one_letter_code
_entity_poly.pdbx_strand_id
1 'polypeptide(L)'
;MAKRKTTSGSAPRARASARTRSAASRSRRPITPQDLLCLVGVGDTQMAPDGRSVLFTRKVVNAKNAYETSVWVADADGKRAPRALTTGPKDGLARWNPDASRVAFIRNDAKAAPRIMVVEAKGGKAHELLEMPHGTVRDFGWSPCGRRLAFSFRATAEEWTPEAKKHREDHGLSNPPRVIDDVWYRLDGDGYFGAERFELYVLDIERGALDCVFDRDTLGNFSWDWAPDGSALVIAANDHPRASWNPGETELFVVSLGDRGKHVLSKIPGLAKGPKSQPRWSPDGMRIAWAGRTGPDGMYGTGNVELFVHEFQAKRTHCLTAKTDLCLMAATLSDSGDPAFEPQLRWFPDGTALFFRAGWHGSGRIASIPSHGGEVAFHTEPGAEFNMGTFSADGWRLSCIRSSPLQPAEVHVLEVERSIFPMNRVTAFNDALVAELELVAPEERWLTAKDGHKVQCWTMRPHRAKGKLPAILEVHGGPHAQYGLTFFHEFQLLCAQGYEVWFSNPRGSKGYGMKHTAAIRGAWGTKDWVDVQAVLAAMRREKGIDAKRIGIMGGSYGGYMTNWAVAHDHGFRAAITDRCVSNLVSHAGNSDHPEVPNKYWKGSAFTDPRAMWKSSPIAHFGNVRTPMLIIHSEGDLRCNVEQSEQVHTALCTQGVPTRFVRYPKETSHGMSRAGPPDLRIHRLHEILGWWGRWMK
;
A
#
# COMPACT_ATOMS: atom_id res chain seq x y z
N MET A 1 -24.22 94.10 -25.01
CA MET A 1 -25.39 94.23 -24.10
C MET A 1 -25.89 92.90 -23.67
N ALA A 2 -26.09 92.75 -22.36
CA ALA A 2 -26.87 91.77 -21.61
C ALA A 2 -26.54 90.31 -21.57
N LYS A 3 -25.98 89.96 -20.47
CA LYS A 3 -25.92 88.74 -19.70
C LYS A 3 -27.21 87.90 -19.70
N ARG A 4 -27.09 86.59 -19.72
CA ARG A 4 -27.88 85.68 -18.87
C ARG A 4 -27.09 84.42 -18.46
N LYS A 5 -27.03 84.22 -17.15
CA LYS A 5 -26.53 83.03 -16.43
C LYS A 5 -27.50 81.89 -16.64
N THR A 6 -26.97 80.66 -16.77
CA THR A 6 -27.69 79.41 -16.49
C THR A 6 -26.91 78.55 -15.59
N THR A 7 -27.54 78.12 -14.53
CA THR A 7 -27.12 77.36 -13.39
C THR A 7 -26.97 75.88 -13.75
N SER A 8 -25.85 75.23 -13.28
CA SER A 8 -25.58 73.82 -13.37
C SER A 8 -26.37 73.03 -12.31
N GLY A 9 -27.20 72.11 -12.75
CA GLY A 9 -27.82 71.09 -11.89
C GLY A 9 -27.01 69.82 -11.83
N SER A 10 -26.50 69.49 -10.66
CA SER A 10 -25.83 68.23 -10.39
C SER A 10 -26.83 67.10 -10.19
N ALA A 11 -26.74 66.03 -10.98
CA ALA A 11 -27.47 64.79 -10.81
C ALA A 11 -26.79 63.91 -9.76
N PRO A 12 -27.54 63.20 -8.92
CA PRO A 12 -26.95 62.33 -7.90
C PRO A 12 -26.45 60.98 -8.50
N ARG A 13 -25.19 60.62 -8.23
CA ARG A 13 -24.62 59.33 -8.53
C ARG A 13 -25.32 58.25 -7.69
N ALA A 14 -26.02 57.32 -8.34
CA ALA A 14 -26.51 56.09 -7.76
C ALA A 14 -25.33 55.18 -7.36
N ARG A 15 -25.16 54.92 -6.06
CA ARG A 15 -24.30 53.87 -5.52
C ARG A 15 -24.96 52.52 -5.81
N ALA A 16 -24.40 51.75 -6.75
CA ALA A 16 -24.69 50.33 -6.90
C ALA A 16 -24.08 49.58 -5.71
N SER A 17 -24.90 49.18 -4.75
CA SER A 17 -24.53 48.23 -3.72
C SER A 17 -24.38 46.87 -4.39
N ALA A 18 -23.12 46.41 -4.56
CA ALA A 18 -22.82 45.04 -4.87
C ALA A 18 -23.29 44.17 -3.69
N ARG A 19 -24.49 43.59 -3.80
CA ARG A 19 -24.91 42.48 -2.95
C ARG A 19 -24.00 41.32 -3.26
N THR A 20 -22.99 41.09 -2.41
CA THR A 20 -22.34 39.81 -2.29
C THR A 20 -23.42 38.76 -2.00
N ARG A 21 -23.76 37.99 -3.02
CA ARG A 21 -24.54 36.75 -2.84
C ARG A 21 -23.71 35.86 -1.92
N SER A 22 -24.14 35.71 -0.66
CA SER A 22 -23.66 34.67 0.22
C SER A 22 -23.85 33.35 -0.53
N ALA A 23 -22.77 32.61 -0.73
CA ALA A 23 -22.86 31.25 -1.22
C ALA A 23 -23.76 30.49 -0.23
N ALA A 24 -24.99 30.20 -0.64
CA ALA A 24 -25.88 29.34 0.12
C ALA A 24 -25.10 28.05 0.40
N SER A 25 -24.98 27.67 1.67
CA SER A 25 -24.33 26.42 2.07
C SER A 25 -25.14 25.31 1.41
N ARG A 26 -24.61 24.73 0.31
CA ARG A 26 -25.20 23.54 -0.29
C ARG A 26 -25.16 22.47 0.80
N SER A 27 -26.30 21.87 1.13
CA SER A 27 -26.35 20.75 2.05
C SER A 27 -25.44 19.64 1.50
N ARG A 28 -24.52 19.14 2.33
CA ARG A 28 -23.66 18.02 1.96
C ARG A 28 -24.53 16.81 1.59
N ARG A 29 -24.07 16.06 0.61
CA ARG A 29 -24.73 14.85 0.13
C ARG A 29 -24.05 13.57 0.63
N PRO A 30 -24.77 12.45 0.71
CA PRO A 30 -24.18 11.14 0.93
C PRO A 30 -23.14 10.81 -0.14
N ILE A 31 -22.09 10.08 0.24
CA ILE A 31 -21.13 9.47 -0.70
C ILE A 31 -21.78 8.31 -1.45
N THR A 32 -21.40 8.12 -2.70
CA THR A 32 -21.92 7.10 -3.62
C THR A 32 -20.78 6.20 -4.14
N PRO A 33 -21.08 5.02 -4.72
CA PRO A 33 -20.06 4.21 -5.38
C PRO A 33 -19.28 4.98 -6.44
N GLN A 34 -19.94 5.85 -7.22
CA GLN A 34 -19.36 6.63 -8.31
C GLN A 34 -18.32 7.66 -7.83
N ASP A 35 -18.42 8.13 -6.61
CA ASP A 35 -17.45 9.07 -6.03
C ASP A 35 -16.04 8.45 -5.96
N LEU A 36 -15.93 7.13 -5.93
CA LEU A 36 -14.65 6.42 -6.03
C LEU A 36 -13.88 6.78 -7.31
N LEU A 37 -14.59 7.03 -8.43
CA LEU A 37 -13.97 7.41 -9.72
C LEU A 37 -13.49 8.87 -9.72
N CYS A 38 -13.99 9.69 -8.81
CA CYS A 38 -13.64 11.11 -8.68
C CYS A 38 -12.43 11.31 -7.76
N LEU A 39 -12.03 10.29 -7.00
CA LEU A 39 -10.87 10.38 -6.12
C LEU A 39 -9.58 10.53 -6.92
N VAL A 40 -8.79 11.53 -6.57
CA VAL A 40 -7.44 11.73 -7.10
C VAL A 40 -6.46 11.07 -6.14
N GLY A 41 -5.75 10.05 -6.64
CA GLY A 41 -4.65 9.43 -5.90
C GLY A 41 -3.36 10.22 -6.06
N VAL A 42 -2.57 10.29 -5.00
CA VAL A 42 -1.20 10.82 -5.03
C VAL A 42 -0.24 9.77 -4.46
N GLY A 43 0.95 9.68 -5.04
CA GLY A 43 1.97 8.69 -4.66
C GLY A 43 3.39 9.15 -4.98
N ASP A 44 4.38 8.37 -4.52
CA ASP A 44 5.81 8.52 -4.86
C ASP A 44 6.32 9.96 -4.73
N THR A 45 6.20 10.56 -3.54
CA THR A 45 6.61 11.95 -3.32
C THR A 45 8.11 12.08 -3.09
N GLN A 46 8.75 13.07 -3.77
CA GLN A 46 10.18 13.35 -3.73
C GLN A 46 10.42 14.84 -3.52
N MET A 47 11.08 15.21 -2.41
CA MET A 47 11.53 16.58 -2.19
C MET A 47 12.68 16.91 -3.16
N ALA A 48 12.64 18.08 -3.76
CA ALA A 48 13.78 18.57 -4.52
C ALA A 48 15.00 18.79 -3.61
N PRO A 49 16.23 18.51 -4.06
CA PRO A 49 17.44 18.75 -3.27
C PRO A 49 17.54 20.18 -2.72
N ASP A 50 17.10 21.19 -3.46
CA ASP A 50 17.10 22.60 -3.05
C ASP A 50 15.98 22.98 -2.04
N GLY A 51 15.11 22.01 -1.69
CA GLY A 51 14.01 22.22 -0.75
C GLY A 51 12.84 23.06 -1.26
N ARG A 52 12.84 23.51 -2.54
CA ARG A 52 11.84 24.48 -3.05
C ARG A 52 10.61 23.84 -3.64
N SER A 53 10.74 22.61 -4.14
CA SER A 53 9.67 21.92 -4.86
C SER A 53 9.55 20.46 -4.43
N VAL A 54 8.38 19.88 -4.63
CA VAL A 54 8.11 18.46 -4.39
C VAL A 54 7.51 17.83 -5.63
N LEU A 55 8.08 16.70 -6.08
CA LEU A 55 7.50 15.83 -7.11
C LEU A 55 6.55 14.84 -6.49
N PHE A 56 5.56 14.42 -7.26
CA PHE A 56 4.68 13.31 -6.90
C PHE A 56 4.00 12.75 -8.16
N THR A 57 3.52 11.52 -8.07
CA THR A 57 2.68 10.92 -9.09
C THR A 57 1.22 11.21 -8.77
N ARG A 58 0.46 11.70 -9.76
CA ARG A 58 -1.00 11.88 -9.69
C ARG A 58 -1.68 10.77 -10.48
N LYS A 59 -2.68 10.11 -9.87
CA LYS A 59 -3.47 9.01 -10.48
C LYS A 59 -4.93 9.41 -10.54
N VAL A 60 -5.56 9.28 -11.70
CA VAL A 60 -6.98 9.57 -11.94
C VAL A 60 -7.61 8.48 -12.79
N VAL A 61 -8.93 8.41 -12.78
CA VAL A 61 -9.70 7.62 -13.73
C VAL A 61 -10.09 8.52 -14.91
N ASN A 62 -9.80 8.08 -16.13
CA ASN A 62 -10.14 8.83 -17.34
C ASN A 62 -11.52 8.46 -17.90
N ALA A 63 -11.96 9.17 -18.94
CA ALA A 63 -13.24 8.94 -19.59
C ALA A 63 -13.36 7.55 -20.29
N LYS A 64 -12.24 6.84 -20.45
CA LYS A 64 -12.19 5.48 -21.03
C LYS A 64 -12.16 4.39 -19.95
N ASN A 65 -12.54 4.71 -18.71
CA ASN A 65 -12.53 3.78 -17.58
C ASN A 65 -11.15 3.18 -17.29
N ALA A 66 -10.09 3.97 -17.45
CA ALA A 66 -8.71 3.53 -17.21
C ALA A 66 -8.02 4.46 -16.23
N TYR A 67 -7.10 3.91 -15.42
CA TYR A 67 -6.22 4.72 -14.60
C TYR A 67 -5.16 5.38 -15.46
N GLU A 68 -5.00 6.69 -15.29
CA GLU A 68 -3.90 7.48 -15.83
C GLU A 68 -3.01 7.97 -14.70
N THR A 69 -1.70 7.86 -14.90
CA THR A 69 -0.68 8.41 -14.01
C THR A 69 0.19 9.41 -14.74
N SER A 70 0.50 10.50 -14.06
CA SER A 70 1.38 11.57 -14.57
C SER A 70 2.21 12.14 -13.44
N VAL A 71 3.37 12.69 -13.78
CA VAL A 71 4.27 13.33 -12.82
C VAL A 71 3.89 14.78 -12.66
N TRP A 72 3.77 15.21 -11.43
CA TRP A 72 3.40 16.58 -11.02
C TRP A 72 4.45 17.18 -10.11
N VAL A 73 4.48 18.49 -10.06
CA VAL A 73 5.33 19.27 -9.17
C VAL A 73 4.53 20.35 -8.47
N ALA A 74 4.82 20.56 -7.19
CA ALA A 74 4.27 21.64 -6.38
C ALA A 74 5.39 22.42 -5.71
N ASP A 75 5.13 23.70 -5.40
CA ASP A 75 6.02 24.50 -4.53
C ASP A 75 5.93 23.95 -3.09
N ALA A 76 7.04 23.83 -2.41
CA ALA A 76 7.10 23.25 -1.07
C ALA A 76 6.36 24.08 0.01
N ASP A 77 6.14 25.38 -0.25
CA ASP A 77 5.36 26.28 0.63
C ASP A 77 3.84 26.25 0.35
N GLY A 78 3.39 25.51 -0.69
CA GLY A 78 1.97 25.35 -1.04
C GLY A 78 1.28 26.61 -1.54
N LYS A 79 1.99 27.71 -1.81
CA LYS A 79 1.37 28.99 -2.21
C LYS A 79 0.83 29.00 -3.62
N ARG A 80 1.35 28.15 -4.50
CA ARG A 80 0.88 28.00 -5.88
C ARG A 80 0.25 26.65 -6.09
N ALA A 81 -0.71 26.59 -7.00
CA ALA A 81 -1.34 25.34 -7.39
C ALA A 81 -0.29 24.39 -8.02
N PRO A 82 -0.36 23.08 -7.74
CA PRO A 82 0.45 22.08 -8.39
C PRO A 82 0.29 22.12 -9.91
N ARG A 83 1.35 21.80 -10.64
CA ARG A 83 1.33 21.71 -12.12
C ARG A 83 1.77 20.36 -12.61
N ALA A 84 1.23 19.92 -13.73
CA ALA A 84 1.71 18.74 -14.43
C ALA A 84 3.11 19.01 -15.00
N LEU A 85 4.03 18.09 -14.77
CA LEU A 85 5.35 18.07 -15.38
C LEU A 85 5.34 17.20 -16.63
N THR A 86 4.54 16.14 -16.64
CA THR A 86 4.34 15.23 -17.76
C THR A 86 2.86 15.05 -18.08
N THR A 87 2.57 14.61 -19.31
CA THR A 87 1.20 14.38 -19.81
C THR A 87 0.97 12.95 -20.30
N GLY A 88 1.95 12.06 -20.14
CA GLY A 88 1.82 10.66 -20.53
C GLY A 88 0.82 9.93 -19.67
N PRO A 89 0.07 8.95 -20.22
CA PRO A 89 -0.99 8.27 -19.47
C PRO A 89 -0.47 7.30 -18.40
N LYS A 90 0.82 6.95 -18.43
CA LYS A 90 1.46 6.00 -17.51
C LYS A 90 2.89 6.40 -17.17
N ASP A 91 3.06 7.65 -16.75
CA ASP A 91 4.33 8.17 -16.26
C ASP A 91 4.40 8.01 -14.73
N GLY A 92 5.54 7.58 -14.21
CA GLY A 92 5.75 7.37 -12.78
C GLY A 92 7.22 7.22 -12.41
N LEU A 93 7.51 6.84 -11.16
CA LEU A 93 8.87 6.68 -10.62
C LEU A 93 9.76 7.90 -10.88
N ALA A 94 9.23 9.11 -10.66
CA ALA A 94 9.96 10.34 -10.95
C ALA A 94 11.04 10.64 -9.92
N ARG A 95 12.24 11.04 -10.37
CA ARG A 95 13.39 11.36 -9.51
C ARG A 95 14.06 12.64 -9.96
N TRP A 96 14.28 13.54 -9.00
CA TRP A 96 15.14 14.69 -9.22
C TRP A 96 16.56 14.26 -9.51
N ASN A 97 17.22 14.92 -10.49
CA ASN A 97 18.66 14.84 -10.51
C ASN A 97 19.26 15.66 -9.34
N PRO A 98 20.52 15.40 -8.94
CA PRO A 98 21.09 16.00 -7.72
C PRO A 98 21.15 17.53 -7.67
N ASP A 99 21.21 18.21 -8.81
CA ASP A 99 21.21 19.68 -8.90
C ASP A 99 19.80 20.31 -9.05
N ALA A 100 18.74 19.47 -8.97
CA ALA A 100 17.34 19.88 -9.11
C ALA A 100 16.97 20.52 -10.47
N SER A 101 17.84 20.45 -11.49
CA SER A 101 17.58 21.06 -12.80
C SER A 101 16.66 20.22 -13.69
N ARG A 102 16.67 18.89 -13.52
CA ARG A 102 15.96 17.92 -14.34
C ARG A 102 15.27 16.85 -13.50
N VAL A 103 14.28 16.19 -14.11
CA VAL A 103 13.56 15.06 -13.55
C VAL A 103 13.63 13.90 -14.54
N ALA A 104 14.12 12.76 -14.09
CA ALA A 104 13.98 11.52 -14.83
C ALA A 104 12.73 10.76 -14.33
N PHE A 105 12.08 10.03 -15.23
CA PHE A 105 10.88 9.26 -14.92
C PHE A 105 10.74 8.07 -15.88
N ILE A 106 9.93 7.09 -15.49
CA ILE A 106 9.62 5.94 -16.33
C ILE A 106 8.29 6.18 -17.03
N ARG A 107 8.28 5.98 -18.36
CA ARG A 107 7.07 5.93 -19.17
C ARG A 107 6.73 4.49 -19.52
N ASN A 108 5.60 4.01 -18.98
CA ASN A 108 5.06 2.68 -19.28
C ASN A 108 3.85 2.82 -20.19
N ASP A 109 3.96 2.44 -21.44
CA ASP A 109 2.80 2.24 -22.31
C ASP A 109 2.51 0.73 -22.35
N ALA A 110 1.25 0.34 -22.16
CA ALA A 110 0.85 -1.09 -22.15
C ALA A 110 1.14 -1.82 -23.49
N LYS A 111 1.41 -1.07 -24.55
CA LYS A 111 1.69 -1.58 -25.90
C LYS A 111 3.13 -1.33 -26.37
N ALA A 112 3.93 -0.64 -25.58
CA ALA A 112 5.31 -0.31 -25.92
C ALA A 112 6.25 -0.75 -24.79
N ALA A 113 7.52 -0.91 -25.12
CA ALA A 113 8.57 -1.16 -24.15
C ALA A 113 8.71 0.02 -23.16
N PRO A 114 9.12 -0.21 -21.89
CA PRO A 114 9.31 0.85 -20.92
C PRO A 114 10.48 1.76 -21.34
N ARG A 115 10.31 3.07 -21.14
CA ARG A 115 11.29 4.08 -21.52
C ARG A 115 11.70 4.92 -20.33
N ILE A 116 12.99 5.17 -20.19
CA ILE A 116 13.54 6.15 -19.27
C ILE A 116 13.54 7.51 -19.96
N MET A 117 12.78 8.44 -19.39
CA MET A 117 12.58 9.78 -19.92
C MET A 117 13.20 10.83 -19.00
N VAL A 118 13.58 11.97 -19.56
CA VAL A 118 14.03 13.15 -18.82
C VAL A 118 13.26 14.39 -19.26
N VAL A 119 12.94 15.26 -18.32
CA VAL A 119 12.33 16.56 -18.55
C VAL A 119 12.99 17.63 -17.66
N GLU A 120 13.08 18.86 -18.15
CA GLU A 120 13.57 20.00 -17.35
C GLU A 120 12.62 20.25 -16.15
N ALA A 121 13.18 20.62 -15.00
CA ALA A 121 12.40 20.90 -13.77
C ALA A 121 11.34 21.98 -13.96
N LYS A 122 11.61 22.98 -14.80
CA LYS A 122 10.65 24.03 -15.19
C LYS A 122 9.54 23.55 -16.12
N GLY A 123 9.65 22.34 -16.66
CA GLY A 123 8.76 21.76 -17.66
C GLY A 123 9.30 21.92 -19.09
N GLY A 124 8.54 21.42 -20.05
CA GLY A 124 8.90 21.39 -21.46
C GLY A 124 8.71 20.02 -22.08
N LYS A 125 9.33 19.79 -23.24
CA LYS A 125 9.28 18.49 -23.93
C LYS A 125 10.18 17.50 -23.20
N ALA A 126 9.64 16.35 -22.83
CA ALA A 126 10.44 15.24 -22.31
C ALA A 126 11.26 14.60 -23.46
N HIS A 127 12.46 14.18 -23.12
CA HIS A 127 13.39 13.48 -24.02
C HIS A 127 13.57 12.04 -23.52
N GLU A 128 13.69 11.12 -24.44
CA GLU A 128 14.04 9.74 -24.17
C GLU A 128 15.54 9.62 -23.92
N LEU A 129 15.92 8.93 -22.84
CA LEU A 129 17.31 8.57 -22.55
C LEU A 129 17.60 7.13 -22.97
N LEU A 130 16.65 6.23 -22.75
CA LEU A 130 16.82 4.81 -23.02
C LEU A 130 15.45 4.16 -23.21
N GLU A 131 15.33 3.33 -24.24
CA GLU A 131 14.26 2.35 -24.43
C GLU A 131 14.77 0.97 -24.02
N MET A 132 14.07 0.31 -23.12
CA MET A 132 14.36 -1.05 -22.70
C MET A 132 13.63 -2.05 -23.59
N PRO A 133 14.01 -3.34 -23.65
CA PRO A 133 13.16 -4.38 -24.18
C PRO A 133 11.80 -4.45 -23.47
N HIS A 134 10.83 -5.19 -24.01
CA HIS A 134 9.57 -5.46 -23.30
C HIS A 134 9.86 -6.04 -21.92
N GLY A 135 9.26 -5.47 -20.90
CA GLY A 135 9.53 -5.85 -19.52
C GLY A 135 8.99 -4.84 -18.51
N THR A 136 9.52 -4.91 -17.31
CA THR A 136 9.09 -4.07 -16.19
C THR A 136 10.29 -3.40 -15.53
N VAL A 137 10.23 -2.07 -15.36
CA VAL A 137 11.13 -1.31 -14.48
C VAL A 137 10.44 -1.14 -13.13
N ARG A 138 11.10 -1.51 -12.03
CA ARG A 138 10.52 -1.45 -10.68
C ARG A 138 11.08 -0.32 -9.83
N ASP A 139 12.39 -0.20 -9.75
CA ASP A 139 13.10 0.80 -8.96
C ASP A 139 14.01 1.64 -9.85
N PHE A 140 14.27 2.89 -9.43
CA PHE A 140 14.97 3.83 -10.26
C PHE A 140 15.61 4.93 -9.41
N GLY A 141 16.84 5.36 -9.74
CA GLY A 141 17.52 6.41 -9.01
C GLY A 141 18.78 6.95 -9.67
N TRP A 142 19.00 8.26 -9.55
CA TRP A 142 20.23 8.92 -9.96
C TRP A 142 21.40 8.59 -9.04
N SER A 143 22.59 8.48 -9.60
CA SER A 143 23.81 8.54 -8.82
C SER A 143 23.96 9.95 -8.18
N PRO A 144 24.63 10.09 -7.02
CA PRO A 144 24.83 11.38 -6.36
C PRO A 144 25.52 12.43 -7.22
N CYS A 145 26.36 12.02 -8.19
CA CYS A 145 27.00 12.94 -9.12
C CYS A 145 26.14 13.31 -10.35
N GLY A 146 24.94 12.71 -10.51
CA GLY A 146 24.03 12.98 -11.61
C GLY A 146 24.43 12.45 -12.99
N ARG A 147 25.52 11.68 -13.10
CA ARG A 147 26.04 11.14 -14.38
C ARG A 147 25.51 9.74 -14.73
N ARG A 148 24.96 9.03 -13.75
CA ARG A 148 24.48 7.66 -13.90
C ARG A 148 23.05 7.53 -13.38
N LEU A 149 22.33 6.56 -13.94
CA LEU A 149 21.03 6.11 -13.44
C LEU A 149 21.12 4.61 -13.13
N ALA A 150 20.69 4.19 -11.95
CA ALA A 150 20.48 2.79 -11.64
C ALA A 150 19.01 2.46 -11.66
N PHE A 151 18.64 1.25 -12.11
CA PHE A 151 17.27 0.77 -12.12
C PHE A 151 17.20 -0.74 -12.13
N SER A 152 16.14 -1.29 -11.52
CA SER A 152 15.85 -2.71 -11.58
C SER A 152 14.93 -2.99 -12.76
N PHE A 153 15.31 -3.94 -13.61
CA PHE A 153 14.56 -4.33 -14.80
C PHE A 153 14.42 -5.84 -14.88
N ARG A 154 13.24 -6.32 -15.30
CA ARG A 154 12.97 -7.72 -15.66
C ARG A 154 12.38 -7.76 -17.05
N ALA A 155 13.02 -8.48 -17.97
CA ALA A 155 12.51 -8.71 -19.29
C ALA A 155 11.25 -9.57 -19.30
N THR A 156 10.38 -9.36 -20.30
CA THR A 156 9.30 -10.32 -20.60
C THR A 156 9.90 -11.46 -21.41
N ALA A 157 9.58 -12.71 -21.06
CA ALA A 157 10.00 -13.88 -21.83
C ALA A 157 9.57 -13.73 -23.29
N GLU A 158 10.48 -14.11 -24.23
CA GLU A 158 10.33 -13.86 -25.66
C GLU A 158 8.98 -14.33 -26.21
N GLU A 159 8.54 -15.52 -25.81
CA GLU A 159 7.27 -16.11 -26.24
C GLU A 159 6.02 -15.36 -25.73
N TRP A 160 6.15 -14.46 -24.76
CA TRP A 160 5.05 -13.69 -24.18
C TRP A 160 5.08 -12.20 -24.55
N THR A 161 6.03 -11.78 -25.40
CA THR A 161 6.09 -10.41 -25.93
C THR A 161 4.87 -10.08 -26.80
N PRO A 162 4.53 -8.80 -26.98
CA PRO A 162 3.46 -8.38 -27.89
C PRO A 162 3.67 -8.86 -29.35
N GLU A 163 4.93 -8.90 -29.81
CA GLU A 163 5.31 -9.37 -31.15
C GLU A 163 5.03 -10.86 -31.29
N ALA A 164 5.46 -11.68 -30.34
CA ALA A 164 5.21 -13.11 -30.33
C ALA A 164 3.71 -13.42 -30.24
N LYS A 165 2.96 -12.64 -29.45
CA LYS A 165 1.51 -12.74 -29.38
C LYS A 165 0.86 -12.43 -30.75
N LYS A 166 1.27 -11.31 -31.36
CA LYS A 166 0.78 -10.93 -32.67
C LYS A 166 1.10 -11.98 -33.73
N HIS A 167 2.32 -12.51 -33.73
CA HIS A 167 2.71 -13.59 -34.65
C HIS A 167 1.77 -14.81 -34.51
N ARG A 168 1.44 -15.23 -33.30
CA ARG A 168 0.51 -16.33 -33.08
C ARG A 168 -0.91 -16.01 -33.59
N GLU A 169 -1.40 -14.80 -33.31
CA GLU A 169 -2.72 -14.35 -33.79
C GLU A 169 -2.78 -14.35 -35.32
N ASP A 170 -1.76 -13.83 -35.98
CA ASP A 170 -1.66 -13.75 -37.44
C ASP A 170 -1.60 -15.14 -38.10
N HIS A 171 -1.08 -16.18 -37.39
CA HIS A 171 -0.92 -17.55 -37.90
C HIS A 171 -1.91 -18.56 -37.33
N GLY A 172 -2.87 -18.11 -36.49
CA GLY A 172 -3.86 -19.00 -35.86
C GLY A 172 -3.25 -19.99 -34.87
N LEU A 173 -2.10 -19.65 -34.26
CA LEU A 173 -1.41 -20.50 -33.30
C LEU A 173 -1.95 -20.31 -31.87
N SER A 174 -1.91 -21.35 -31.07
CA SER A 174 -2.26 -21.30 -29.65
C SER A 174 -1.18 -20.59 -28.83
N ASN A 175 -1.56 -20.15 -27.60
CA ASN A 175 -0.55 -19.72 -26.63
C ASN A 175 0.34 -20.91 -26.23
N PRO A 176 1.67 -20.68 -26.00
CA PRO A 176 2.56 -21.74 -25.57
C PRO A 176 2.20 -22.22 -24.16
N PRO A 177 2.49 -23.49 -23.83
CA PRO A 177 2.41 -23.97 -22.46
C PRO A 177 3.46 -23.27 -21.60
N ARG A 178 3.16 -23.06 -20.31
CA ARG A 178 4.17 -22.63 -19.34
C ARG A 178 4.86 -23.85 -18.76
N VAL A 179 6.15 -23.94 -18.93
CA VAL A 179 7.00 -24.96 -18.29
C VAL A 179 7.53 -24.37 -16.99
N ILE A 180 7.35 -25.07 -15.87
CA ILE A 180 7.60 -24.55 -14.53
C ILE A 180 8.43 -25.58 -13.76
N ASP A 181 9.64 -25.18 -13.39
CA ASP A 181 10.61 -26.02 -12.66
C ASP A 181 10.83 -25.55 -11.21
N ASP A 182 10.30 -24.35 -10.81
CA ASP A 182 10.42 -23.80 -9.47
C ASP A 182 9.04 -23.30 -8.97
N VAL A 183 8.91 -23.16 -7.66
CA VAL A 183 7.72 -22.62 -6.99
C VAL A 183 7.55 -21.10 -7.19
N TRP A 184 8.64 -20.40 -7.50
CA TRP A 184 8.65 -18.95 -7.75
C TRP A 184 8.50 -18.64 -9.25
N TYR A 185 7.29 -18.68 -9.75
CA TYR A 185 6.95 -18.48 -11.15
C TYR A 185 5.76 -17.52 -11.39
N ARG A 186 5.16 -17.05 -10.31
CA ARG A 186 3.99 -16.14 -10.35
C ARG A 186 3.92 -15.31 -9.08
N LEU A 187 3.30 -14.12 -9.20
CA LEU A 187 3.03 -13.24 -8.06
C LEU A 187 1.72 -12.49 -8.32
N ASP A 188 0.86 -12.38 -7.32
CA ASP A 188 -0.40 -11.66 -7.45
C ASP A 188 -0.17 -10.19 -7.80
N GLY A 189 -0.88 -9.69 -8.81
CA GLY A 189 -0.69 -8.35 -9.36
C GLY A 189 0.43 -8.23 -10.39
N ASP A 190 1.43 -9.11 -10.38
CA ASP A 190 2.52 -9.18 -11.35
C ASP A 190 2.25 -10.25 -12.46
N GLY A 191 1.47 -11.27 -12.11
CA GLY A 191 1.10 -12.34 -13.02
C GLY A 191 2.11 -13.48 -13.03
N TYR A 192 2.27 -14.10 -14.20
CA TYR A 192 3.17 -15.22 -14.43
C TYR A 192 4.45 -14.73 -15.09
N PHE A 193 5.58 -15.20 -14.61
CA PHE A 193 6.91 -14.99 -15.20
C PHE A 193 7.63 -16.35 -15.32
N GLY A 194 8.62 -16.44 -16.20
CA GLY A 194 9.39 -17.66 -16.44
C GLY A 194 10.62 -17.75 -15.55
N ALA A 195 11.78 -17.93 -16.19
CA ALA A 195 13.08 -17.86 -15.55
C ALA A 195 13.58 -16.43 -15.31
N GLU A 196 12.94 -15.44 -15.93
CA GLU A 196 13.33 -14.04 -15.88
C GLU A 196 13.22 -13.50 -14.45
N ARG A 197 14.26 -12.81 -14.02
CA ARG A 197 14.36 -12.15 -12.70
C ARG A 197 14.65 -10.68 -12.88
N PHE A 198 14.31 -9.87 -11.88
CA PHE A 198 14.81 -8.50 -11.85
C PHE A 198 16.31 -8.53 -11.67
N GLU A 199 16.99 -7.74 -12.45
CA GLU A 199 18.42 -7.48 -12.44
C GLU A 199 18.66 -5.99 -12.24
N LEU A 200 19.82 -5.60 -11.72
CA LEU A 200 20.17 -4.19 -11.51
C LEU A 200 21.07 -3.72 -12.63
N TYR A 201 20.63 -2.68 -13.31
CA TYR A 201 21.34 -2.02 -14.39
C TYR A 201 21.82 -0.64 -13.97
N VAL A 202 22.95 -0.20 -14.55
CA VAL A 202 23.48 1.16 -14.45
C VAL A 202 23.68 1.71 -15.86
N LEU A 203 23.03 2.83 -16.15
CA LEU A 203 23.20 3.61 -17.37
C LEU A 203 24.18 4.76 -17.09
N ASP A 204 25.28 4.81 -17.81
CA ASP A 204 26.14 6.00 -17.91
C ASP A 204 25.57 6.93 -18.99
N ILE A 205 25.06 8.09 -18.59
CA ILE A 205 24.29 8.98 -19.45
C ILE A 205 25.18 9.65 -20.50
N GLU A 206 26.43 9.98 -20.15
CA GLU A 206 27.35 10.65 -21.07
C GLU A 206 27.88 9.71 -22.14
N ARG A 207 28.12 8.45 -21.77
CA ARG A 207 28.65 7.41 -22.65
C ARG A 207 27.57 6.62 -23.38
N GLY A 208 26.32 6.68 -22.92
CA GLY A 208 25.24 5.82 -23.39
C GLY A 208 25.48 4.34 -23.11
N ALA A 209 26.35 3.99 -22.16
CA ALA A 209 26.69 2.63 -21.82
C ALA A 209 25.75 2.10 -20.77
N LEU A 210 25.19 0.90 -21.00
CA LEU A 210 24.28 0.19 -20.09
C LEU A 210 24.97 -1.09 -19.63
N ASP A 211 25.20 -1.21 -18.32
CA ASP A 211 25.81 -2.38 -17.68
C ASP A 211 24.83 -3.06 -16.74
N CYS A 212 24.66 -4.39 -16.82
CA CYS A 212 24.08 -5.19 -15.76
C CYS A 212 25.12 -5.35 -14.65
N VAL A 213 24.83 -4.80 -13.47
CA VAL A 213 25.78 -4.78 -12.35
C VAL A 213 25.46 -5.80 -11.26
N PHE A 214 24.22 -6.34 -11.26
CA PHE A 214 23.80 -7.38 -10.31
C PHE A 214 22.65 -8.24 -10.86
N ASP A 215 22.83 -9.56 -10.86
CA ASP A 215 21.92 -10.57 -11.40
C ASP A 215 21.76 -11.81 -10.49
N ARG A 216 22.13 -11.70 -9.19
CA ARG A 216 22.28 -12.86 -8.31
C ARG A 216 21.13 -13.10 -7.34
N ASP A 217 20.11 -12.25 -7.31
CA ASP A 217 18.95 -12.52 -6.47
C ASP A 217 18.07 -13.62 -7.09
N THR A 218 17.94 -14.75 -6.40
CA THR A 218 17.18 -15.90 -6.89
C THR A 218 15.71 -15.60 -7.15
N LEU A 219 15.12 -14.69 -6.38
CA LEU A 219 13.71 -14.30 -6.54
C LEU A 219 13.54 -13.05 -7.41
N GLY A 220 14.64 -12.35 -7.74
CA GLY A 220 14.56 -11.02 -8.34
C GLY A 220 13.84 -10.00 -7.46
N ASN A 221 13.91 -10.15 -6.14
CA ASN A 221 13.19 -9.30 -5.18
C ASN A 221 14.14 -8.63 -4.19
N PHE A 222 15.11 -7.91 -4.72
CA PHE A 222 16.13 -7.17 -3.99
C PHE A 222 15.78 -5.67 -3.88
N SER A 223 16.47 -4.98 -2.98
CA SER A 223 16.46 -3.52 -2.84
C SER A 223 17.89 -3.00 -2.77
N TRP A 224 18.10 -1.75 -3.17
CA TRP A 224 19.44 -1.19 -3.34
C TRP A 224 19.51 0.31 -3.02
N ASP A 225 20.73 0.83 -2.87
CA ASP A 225 21.01 2.25 -2.66
C ASP A 225 22.39 2.63 -3.19
N TRP A 226 22.57 3.88 -3.63
CA TRP A 226 23.84 4.42 -4.04
C TRP A 226 24.74 4.76 -2.85
N ALA A 227 26.04 4.48 -2.95
CA ALA A 227 27.04 5.09 -2.09
C ALA A 227 27.06 6.61 -2.32
N PRO A 228 27.32 7.43 -1.28
CA PRO A 228 27.21 8.90 -1.37
C PRO A 228 28.20 9.53 -2.37
N ASP A 229 29.31 8.88 -2.68
CA ASP A 229 30.27 9.28 -3.70
C ASP A 229 29.95 8.77 -5.11
N GLY A 230 28.91 7.93 -5.26
CA GLY A 230 28.50 7.31 -6.53
C GLY A 230 29.44 6.23 -7.05
N SER A 231 30.42 5.77 -6.25
CA SER A 231 31.38 4.74 -6.64
C SER A 231 30.85 3.32 -6.52
N ALA A 232 29.80 3.10 -5.73
CA ALA A 232 29.26 1.78 -5.43
C ALA A 232 27.75 1.78 -5.21
N LEU A 233 27.18 0.58 -5.19
CA LEU A 233 25.80 0.30 -4.80
C LEU A 233 25.81 -0.73 -3.65
N VAL A 234 24.92 -0.57 -2.67
CA VAL A 234 24.60 -1.61 -1.70
C VAL A 234 23.30 -2.28 -2.10
N ILE A 235 23.23 -3.60 -1.98
CA ILE A 235 22.10 -4.42 -2.43
C ILE A 235 21.75 -5.40 -1.31
N ALA A 236 20.50 -5.43 -0.88
CA ALA A 236 19.96 -6.47 -0.01
C ALA A 236 19.28 -7.53 -0.89
N ALA A 237 19.86 -8.72 -0.96
CA ALA A 237 19.43 -9.77 -1.88
C ALA A 237 19.61 -11.17 -1.28
N ASN A 238 18.90 -12.15 -1.82
CA ASN A 238 18.97 -13.54 -1.41
C ASN A 238 19.46 -14.42 -2.59
N ASP A 239 20.74 -14.80 -2.56
CA ASP A 239 21.36 -15.63 -3.59
C ASP A 239 21.29 -17.16 -3.28
N HIS A 240 20.52 -17.55 -2.25
CA HIS A 240 20.34 -18.95 -1.92
C HIS A 240 19.53 -19.67 -3.02
N PRO A 241 19.96 -20.85 -3.53
CA PRO A 241 19.25 -21.53 -4.62
C PRO A 241 17.78 -21.86 -4.34
N ARG A 242 17.40 -21.95 -3.07
CA ARG A 242 16.02 -22.15 -2.61
C ARG A 242 15.56 -20.97 -1.75
N ALA A 243 15.70 -19.76 -2.27
CA ALA A 243 15.42 -18.52 -1.53
C ALA A 243 13.97 -18.44 -1.01
N SER A 244 12.98 -18.91 -1.76
CA SER A 244 11.57 -19.00 -1.31
C SER A 244 11.44 -19.72 0.04
N TRP A 245 12.21 -20.79 0.23
CA TRP A 245 12.20 -21.58 1.46
C TRP A 245 13.21 -21.11 2.52
N ASN A 246 14.09 -20.20 2.15
CA ASN A 246 15.15 -19.66 3.01
C ASN A 246 15.18 -18.12 3.01
N PRO A 247 14.08 -17.46 3.34
CA PRO A 247 13.99 -15.98 3.30
C PRO A 247 14.93 -15.30 4.30
N GLY A 248 15.37 -16.00 5.34
CA GLY A 248 16.36 -15.50 6.30
C GLY A 248 17.82 -15.52 5.81
N GLU A 249 18.11 -16.07 4.62
CA GLU A 249 19.46 -16.07 4.04
C GLU A 249 19.75 -14.81 3.18
N THR A 250 19.00 -13.71 3.40
CA THR A 250 19.26 -12.43 2.73
C THR A 250 20.58 -11.84 3.20
N GLU A 251 21.42 -11.40 2.25
CA GLU A 251 22.72 -10.80 2.48
C GLU A 251 22.77 -9.34 2.02
N LEU A 252 23.76 -8.59 2.49
CA LEU A 252 24.11 -7.29 1.93
C LEU A 252 25.32 -7.45 1.02
N PHE A 253 25.15 -7.08 -0.23
CA PHE A 253 26.19 -7.02 -1.24
C PHE A 253 26.61 -5.59 -1.49
N VAL A 254 27.88 -5.37 -1.80
CA VAL A 254 28.42 -4.11 -2.33
C VAL A 254 28.95 -4.38 -3.73
N VAL A 255 28.46 -3.62 -4.70
CA VAL A 255 28.98 -3.59 -6.07
C VAL A 255 29.80 -2.32 -6.24
N SER A 256 31.11 -2.43 -6.29
CA SER A 256 31.99 -1.33 -6.65
C SER A 256 32.04 -1.17 -8.17
N LEU A 257 31.72 0.02 -8.66
CA LEU A 257 31.64 0.32 -10.09
C LEU A 257 33.03 0.68 -10.62
N GLY A 258 33.59 -0.19 -11.46
CA GLY A 258 34.84 0.04 -12.15
C GLY A 258 34.64 0.57 -13.56
N ASP A 259 35.73 0.99 -14.19
CA ASP A 259 35.72 1.45 -15.58
C ASP A 259 35.46 0.29 -16.55
N ARG A 260 34.75 0.58 -17.65
CA ARG A 260 34.49 -0.36 -18.77
C ARG A 260 33.85 -1.67 -18.35
N GLY A 261 32.84 -1.62 -17.44
CA GLY A 261 32.10 -2.81 -17.00
C GLY A 261 32.86 -3.74 -16.05
N LYS A 262 34.02 -3.34 -15.53
CA LYS A 262 34.76 -4.10 -14.52
C LYS A 262 34.23 -3.79 -13.13
N HIS A 263 33.10 -4.41 -12.78
CA HIS A 263 32.47 -4.26 -11.47
C HIS A 263 32.98 -5.33 -10.50
N VAL A 264 33.13 -4.97 -9.24
CA VAL A 264 33.54 -5.90 -8.18
C VAL A 264 32.40 -6.09 -7.19
N LEU A 265 31.89 -7.32 -7.10
CA LEU A 265 30.85 -7.72 -6.16
C LEU A 265 31.49 -8.33 -4.91
N SER A 266 31.07 -7.86 -3.73
CA SER A 266 31.47 -8.41 -2.45
C SER A 266 30.30 -8.51 -1.48
N LYS A 267 30.33 -9.49 -0.57
CA LYS A 267 29.35 -9.55 0.55
C LYS A 267 29.92 -8.81 1.76
N ILE A 268 29.06 -8.15 2.53
CA ILE A 268 29.44 -7.59 3.84
C ILE A 268 29.51 -8.76 4.84
N PRO A 269 30.71 -9.07 5.39
CA PRO A 269 30.87 -10.23 6.26
C PRO A 269 30.33 -9.97 7.67
N GLY A 270 30.00 -11.05 8.39
CA GLY A 270 29.68 -11.02 9.83
C GLY A 270 28.29 -10.51 10.19
N LEU A 271 27.41 -10.31 9.23
CA LEU A 271 26.04 -9.94 9.49
C LEU A 271 25.21 -11.13 10.01
N ALA A 272 24.34 -10.87 10.98
CA ALA A 272 23.42 -11.89 11.48
C ALA A 272 22.49 -12.36 10.37
N LYS A 273 22.19 -13.68 10.35
CA LYS A 273 21.19 -14.25 9.47
C LYS A 273 19.81 -13.66 9.75
N GLY A 274 19.07 -13.39 8.71
CA GLY A 274 17.73 -12.81 8.75
C GLY A 274 17.45 -12.01 7.49
N PRO A 275 16.16 -11.81 7.17
CA PRO A 275 15.76 -11.01 6.00
C PRO A 275 16.19 -9.55 6.19
N LYS A 276 16.67 -8.96 5.12
CA LYS A 276 17.14 -7.56 5.04
C LYS A 276 16.47 -6.89 3.84
N SER A 277 16.09 -5.63 4.00
CA SER A 277 15.44 -4.85 2.95
C SER A 277 15.76 -3.36 3.12
N GLN A 278 15.63 -2.61 2.02
CA GLN A 278 15.82 -1.17 2.01
C GLN A 278 17.16 -0.72 2.60
N PRO A 279 18.31 -1.27 2.15
CA PRO A 279 19.60 -0.80 2.61
C PRO A 279 19.80 0.67 2.27
N ARG A 280 20.46 1.44 3.16
CA ARG A 280 20.72 2.87 2.95
C ARG A 280 22.14 3.22 3.43
N TRP A 281 22.95 3.77 2.54
CA TRP A 281 24.23 4.34 2.91
C TRP A 281 24.04 5.56 3.80
N SER A 282 24.88 5.69 4.84
CA SER A 282 24.99 6.95 5.56
C SER A 282 25.61 8.04 4.68
N PRO A 283 25.29 9.32 4.91
CA PRO A 283 25.85 10.42 4.11
C PRO A 283 27.40 10.50 4.12
N ASP A 284 28.05 10.03 5.18
CA ASP A 284 29.50 9.94 5.32
C ASP A 284 30.13 8.70 4.64
N GLY A 285 29.32 7.78 4.12
CA GLY A 285 29.76 6.52 3.50
C GLY A 285 30.35 5.49 4.47
N MET A 286 30.31 5.73 5.78
CA MET A 286 30.96 4.89 6.79
C MET A 286 30.03 3.81 7.38
N ARG A 287 28.73 3.92 7.13
CA ARG A 287 27.70 3.03 7.69
C ARG A 287 26.65 2.65 6.66
N ILE A 288 26.00 1.50 6.88
CA ILE A 288 24.80 1.08 6.16
C ILE A 288 23.69 0.81 7.17
N ALA A 289 22.50 1.38 6.94
CA ALA A 289 21.28 1.04 7.66
C ALA A 289 20.38 0.16 6.80
N TRP A 290 19.57 -0.71 7.42
CA TRP A 290 18.54 -1.48 6.74
C TRP A 290 17.39 -1.83 7.66
N ALA A 291 16.23 -2.09 7.09
CA ALA A 291 15.11 -2.70 7.79
C ALA A 291 15.23 -4.23 7.70
N GLY A 292 15.00 -4.93 8.81
CA GLY A 292 15.13 -6.38 8.83
C GLY A 292 14.75 -6.99 10.15
N ARG A 293 15.12 -8.26 10.32
CA ARG A 293 14.98 -8.99 11.56
C ARG A 293 16.03 -10.10 11.61
N THR A 294 16.28 -10.66 12.77
CA THR A 294 17.11 -11.86 12.89
C THR A 294 16.25 -13.12 12.80
N GLY A 295 16.85 -14.22 12.35
CA GLY A 295 16.22 -15.53 12.29
C GLY A 295 15.78 -15.97 10.89
N PRO A 296 15.20 -17.18 10.78
CA PRO A 296 14.96 -17.84 9.48
C PRO A 296 13.67 -17.40 8.77
N ASP A 297 12.77 -16.68 9.45
CA ASP A 297 11.48 -16.26 8.89
C ASP A 297 11.67 -15.06 7.94
N GLY A 298 10.75 -14.88 6.97
CA GLY A 298 10.73 -13.75 6.03
C GLY A 298 10.34 -12.41 6.68
N MET A 299 10.40 -11.35 5.88
CA MET A 299 9.99 -10.00 6.32
C MET A 299 8.52 -9.94 6.73
N TYR A 300 7.64 -10.56 5.96
CA TYR A 300 6.22 -10.67 6.30
C TYR A 300 6.02 -11.81 7.30
N GLY A 301 5.42 -11.53 8.43
CA GLY A 301 5.16 -12.53 9.46
C GLY A 301 4.94 -11.93 10.85
N THR A 302 5.08 -12.77 11.87
CA THR A 302 4.73 -12.44 13.26
C THR A 302 5.76 -11.58 14.00
N GLY A 303 7.02 -11.55 13.54
CA GLY A 303 8.05 -10.73 14.18
C GLY A 303 7.99 -9.26 13.75
N ASN A 304 8.55 -8.38 14.56
CA ASN A 304 8.75 -7.01 14.15
C ASN A 304 9.86 -6.92 13.09
N VAL A 305 9.69 -6.01 12.16
CA VAL A 305 10.77 -5.53 11.29
C VAL A 305 11.41 -4.35 12.01
N GLU A 306 12.69 -4.47 12.28
CA GLU A 306 13.50 -3.58 13.09
C GLU A 306 14.50 -2.81 12.23
N LEU A 307 15.14 -1.81 12.81
CA LEU A 307 16.13 -0.96 12.17
C LEU A 307 17.54 -1.36 12.64
N PHE A 308 18.39 -1.73 11.67
CA PHE A 308 19.78 -2.10 11.91
C PHE A 308 20.75 -1.09 11.29
N VAL A 309 21.91 -0.94 11.88
CA VAL A 309 23.05 -0.16 11.35
C VAL A 309 24.33 -0.99 11.48
N HIS A 310 25.11 -1.06 10.42
CA HIS A 310 26.44 -1.65 10.37
C HIS A 310 27.49 -0.54 10.17
N GLU A 311 28.51 -0.53 11.01
CA GLU A 311 29.66 0.38 10.95
C GLU A 311 30.85 -0.35 10.34
N PHE A 312 31.36 0.10 9.21
CA PHE A 312 32.44 -0.58 8.48
C PHE A 312 33.76 -0.60 9.26
N GLN A 313 34.15 0.52 9.84
CA GLN A 313 35.40 0.63 10.56
C GLN A 313 35.43 -0.23 11.84
N ALA A 314 34.35 -0.19 12.59
CA ALA A 314 34.19 -0.98 13.83
C ALA A 314 33.83 -2.44 13.56
N LYS A 315 33.43 -2.79 12.33
CA LYS A 315 32.87 -4.10 11.93
C LYS A 315 31.76 -4.57 12.86
N ARG A 316 30.92 -3.65 13.28
CA ARG A 316 29.89 -3.88 14.29
C ARG A 316 28.49 -3.53 13.76
N THR A 317 27.53 -4.40 14.10
CA THR A 317 26.12 -4.22 13.76
C THR A 317 25.30 -3.96 15.03
N HIS A 318 24.44 -2.97 14.98
CA HIS A 318 23.50 -2.62 16.05
C HIS A 318 22.07 -2.71 15.54
N CYS A 319 21.17 -3.26 16.36
CA CYS A 319 19.73 -3.08 16.17
C CYS A 319 19.30 -1.85 16.98
N LEU A 320 18.98 -0.76 16.30
CA LEU A 320 18.64 0.51 16.94
C LEU A 320 17.28 0.46 17.65
N THR A 321 16.34 -0.31 17.12
CA THR A 321 14.96 -0.42 17.65
C THR A 321 14.73 -1.64 18.53
N ALA A 322 15.77 -2.39 18.93
CA ALA A 322 15.64 -3.62 19.73
C ALA A 322 14.91 -3.44 21.07
N LYS A 323 14.96 -2.24 21.66
CA LYS A 323 14.30 -1.91 22.93
C LYS A 323 12.89 -1.35 22.74
N THR A 324 12.44 -1.19 21.50
CA THR A 324 11.09 -0.75 21.16
C THR A 324 10.26 -1.94 20.70
N ASP A 325 8.95 -1.88 20.85
CA ASP A 325 8.06 -2.91 20.27
C ASP A 325 7.41 -2.43 18.98
N LEU A 326 8.13 -1.57 18.23
CA LEU A 326 7.69 -1.00 16.96
C LEU A 326 8.00 -1.94 15.79
N CYS A 327 7.17 -1.87 14.76
CA CYS A 327 7.38 -2.57 13.51
C CYS A 327 7.45 -1.56 12.35
N LEU A 328 8.58 -1.52 11.63
CA LEU A 328 8.76 -0.64 10.47
C LEU A 328 7.89 -1.04 9.27
N MET A 329 7.33 -2.24 9.29
CA MET A 329 6.50 -2.82 8.22
C MET A 329 5.03 -3.02 8.68
N ALA A 330 4.49 -2.12 9.47
CA ALA A 330 3.08 -2.16 9.89
C ALA A 330 2.21 -1.42 8.86
N ALA A 331 1.70 -2.13 7.86
CA ALA A 331 0.87 -1.55 6.80
C ALA A 331 -0.56 -1.27 7.29
N THR A 332 -1.04 -0.05 7.05
CA THR A 332 -2.46 0.33 7.25
C THR A 332 -3.23 0.12 5.95
N LEU A 333 -4.30 -0.65 6.00
CA LEU A 333 -5.11 -1.00 4.83
C LEU A 333 -6.11 0.11 4.49
N SER A 334 -6.30 0.33 3.19
CA SER A 334 -7.28 1.25 2.60
C SER A 334 -7.80 0.66 1.28
N ASP A 335 -8.92 1.18 0.80
CA ASP A 335 -9.44 0.91 -0.55
C ASP A 335 -9.17 2.03 -1.55
N SER A 336 -8.62 3.15 -1.10
CA SER A 336 -8.33 4.34 -1.92
C SER A 336 -6.84 4.55 -2.22
N GLY A 337 -5.98 3.62 -1.81
CA GLY A 337 -4.54 3.61 -2.07
C GLY A 337 -3.92 2.26 -1.75
N ASP A 338 -2.74 2.00 -2.31
CA ASP A 338 -2.01 0.78 -2.01
C ASP A 338 -1.35 0.86 -0.64
N PRO A 339 -1.47 -0.18 0.19
CA PRO A 339 -0.83 -0.22 1.50
C PRO A 339 0.70 -0.27 1.36
N ALA A 340 1.42 0.47 2.19
CA ALA A 340 2.88 0.41 2.26
C ALA A 340 3.33 -0.84 3.01
N PHE A 341 3.51 -1.95 2.30
CA PHE A 341 4.07 -3.18 2.85
C PHE A 341 5.60 -3.19 2.91
N GLU A 342 6.26 -2.20 2.31
CA GLU A 342 7.71 -2.06 2.41
C GLU A 342 8.10 -1.07 3.50
N PRO A 343 9.19 -1.35 4.24
CA PRO A 343 9.73 -0.40 5.19
C PRO A 343 10.17 0.89 4.51
N GLN A 344 9.90 2.01 5.14
CA GLN A 344 10.37 3.32 4.69
C GLN A 344 11.38 3.83 5.71
N LEU A 345 12.63 4.04 5.27
CA LEU A 345 13.71 4.57 6.11
C LEU A 345 14.62 5.51 5.31
N ARG A 346 15.15 6.52 5.98
CA ARG A 346 16.08 7.52 5.44
C ARG A 346 17.06 7.97 6.50
N TRP A 347 18.31 8.13 6.12
CA TRP A 347 19.23 8.92 6.93
C TRP A 347 18.82 10.39 6.92
N PHE A 348 18.94 11.04 8.05
CA PHE A 348 18.97 12.50 8.08
C PHE A 348 20.24 12.97 7.35
N PRO A 349 20.21 14.06 6.57
CA PRO A 349 21.33 14.43 5.69
C PRO A 349 22.69 14.65 6.38
N ASP A 350 22.72 14.98 7.67
CA ASP A 350 23.96 15.11 8.45
C ASP A 350 24.46 13.78 9.07
N GLY A 351 23.72 12.68 8.89
CA GLY A 351 24.07 11.36 9.42
C GLY A 351 23.84 11.15 10.92
N THR A 352 23.26 12.13 11.63
CA THR A 352 23.04 12.07 13.09
C THR A 352 21.86 11.18 13.49
N ALA A 353 20.87 10.99 12.61
CA ALA A 353 19.66 10.25 12.90
C ALA A 353 19.18 9.44 11.69
N LEU A 354 18.33 8.46 11.97
CA LEU A 354 17.56 7.69 10.99
C LEU A 354 16.09 7.97 11.19
N PHE A 355 15.42 8.33 10.11
CA PHE A 355 13.97 8.53 10.04
C PHE A 355 13.32 7.31 9.42
N PHE A 356 12.16 6.92 9.94
CA PHE A 356 11.40 5.78 9.46
C PHE A 356 9.91 5.95 9.69
N ARG A 357 9.12 5.19 8.93
CA ARG A 357 7.70 5.05 9.21
C ARG A 357 7.47 3.88 10.14
N ALA A 358 6.68 4.08 11.19
CA ALA A 358 6.23 3.03 12.09
C ALA A 358 4.70 3.06 12.24
N GLY A 359 4.06 1.88 12.18
CA GLY A 359 2.65 1.76 12.52
C GLY A 359 2.45 1.59 14.01
N TRP A 360 1.55 2.37 14.59
CA TRP A 360 1.22 2.30 16.02
C TRP A 360 -0.25 2.67 16.26
N HIS A 361 -1.00 1.74 16.85
CA HIS A 361 -2.41 1.90 17.23
C HIS A 361 -3.28 2.51 16.11
N GLY A 362 -3.25 1.89 14.91
CA GLY A 362 -4.06 2.31 13.78
C GLY A 362 -3.60 3.59 13.07
N SER A 363 -2.38 4.04 13.33
CA SER A 363 -1.78 5.18 12.63
C SER A 363 -0.41 4.81 12.09
N GLY A 364 -0.10 5.17 10.85
CA GLY A 364 1.26 5.16 10.33
C GLY A 364 1.92 6.51 10.58
N ARG A 365 3.01 6.54 11.35
CA ARG A 365 3.65 7.77 11.81
C ARG A 365 5.11 7.85 11.37
N ILE A 366 5.59 9.06 11.16
CA ILE A 366 7.01 9.35 10.93
C ILE A 366 7.70 9.50 12.28
N ALA A 367 8.78 8.74 12.45
CA ALA A 367 9.60 8.74 13.66
C ALA A 367 11.08 8.81 13.31
N SER A 368 11.91 9.16 14.28
CA SER A 368 13.37 9.09 14.18
C SER A 368 14.00 8.44 15.40
N ILE A 369 15.23 8.00 15.21
CA ILE A 369 16.12 7.51 16.27
C ILE A 369 17.54 8.03 15.99
N PRO A 370 18.31 8.45 17.03
CA PRO A 370 19.72 8.81 16.84
C PRO A 370 20.50 7.65 16.21
N SER A 371 21.47 7.97 15.35
CA SER A 371 22.20 6.95 14.56
C SER A 371 23.06 6.00 15.42
N HIS A 372 23.34 6.37 16.66
CA HIS A 372 24.05 5.55 17.65
C HIS A 372 23.12 4.85 18.66
N GLY A 373 21.80 4.92 18.42
CA GLY A 373 20.78 4.42 19.35
C GLY A 373 20.29 5.49 20.32
N GLY A 374 19.21 5.19 21.03
CA GLY A 374 18.57 6.11 21.95
C GLY A 374 17.05 5.91 21.96
N GLU A 375 16.32 6.95 22.31
CA GLU A 375 14.87 6.95 22.30
C GLU A 375 14.31 7.27 20.92
N VAL A 376 13.18 6.64 20.57
CA VAL A 376 12.42 6.94 19.35
C VAL A 376 11.57 8.18 19.59
N ALA A 377 11.70 9.16 18.72
CA ALA A 377 10.85 10.35 18.68
C ALA A 377 9.86 10.29 17.54
N PHE A 378 8.57 10.49 17.81
CA PHE A 378 7.54 10.62 16.77
C PHE A 378 7.37 12.10 16.39
N HIS A 379 7.36 12.37 15.08
CA HIS A 379 7.30 13.73 14.50
C HIS A 379 5.96 14.09 13.89
N THR A 380 5.03 13.16 13.84
CA THR A 380 3.67 13.37 13.34
C THR A 380 2.65 12.96 14.39
N GLU A 381 1.53 13.68 14.46
CA GLU A 381 0.43 13.36 15.37
C GLU A 381 -0.25 12.03 15.00
N PRO A 382 -0.84 11.32 15.98
CA PRO A 382 -1.73 10.20 15.70
C PRO A 382 -3.02 10.67 15.02
N GLY A 383 -3.82 9.76 14.49
CA GLY A 383 -5.11 10.10 13.86
C GLY A 383 -5.05 10.23 12.36
N ALA A 384 -3.91 9.90 11.75
CA ALA A 384 -3.73 9.89 10.31
C ALA A 384 -2.72 8.81 9.89
N GLU A 385 -2.69 8.52 8.60
CA GLU A 385 -1.70 7.69 7.94
C GLU A 385 -0.69 8.58 7.21
N PHE A 386 0.59 8.35 7.46
CA PHE A 386 1.69 9.05 6.79
C PHE A 386 2.56 8.06 6.02
N ASN A 387 2.91 8.42 4.78
CA ASN A 387 3.95 7.77 4.00
C ASN A 387 5.09 8.77 3.76
N MET A 388 6.30 8.36 4.11
CA MET A 388 7.48 9.22 4.07
C MET A 388 8.07 9.26 2.65
N GLY A 389 8.40 10.45 2.18
CA GLY A 389 9.14 10.69 0.94
C GLY A 389 10.64 10.87 1.18
N THR A 390 11.21 11.99 0.68
CA THR A 390 12.64 12.30 0.82
C THR A 390 12.87 13.66 1.48
N PHE A 391 14.06 13.84 2.03
CA PHE A 391 14.53 15.12 2.54
C PHE A 391 15.03 16.05 1.42
N SER A 392 15.01 17.37 1.68
CA SER A 392 15.89 18.32 1.03
C SER A 392 17.36 18.07 1.44
N ALA A 393 18.32 18.53 0.62
CA ALA A 393 19.74 18.30 0.89
C ALA A 393 20.22 18.91 2.22
N ASP A 394 19.62 20.03 2.64
CA ASP A 394 19.89 20.71 3.91
C ASP A 394 19.16 20.07 5.12
N GLY A 395 18.28 19.11 4.90
CA GLY A 395 17.51 18.42 5.93
C GLY A 395 16.29 19.19 6.48
N TRP A 396 16.10 20.45 6.11
CA TRP A 396 15.03 21.28 6.67
C TRP A 396 13.61 20.88 6.24
N ARG A 397 13.47 20.15 5.15
CA ARG A 397 12.17 19.75 4.60
C ARG A 397 12.12 18.27 4.28
N LEU A 398 10.99 17.66 4.63
CA LEU A 398 10.68 16.26 4.33
C LEU A 398 9.33 16.20 3.62
N SER A 399 9.30 15.64 2.41
CA SER A 399 8.03 15.38 1.73
C SER A 399 7.31 14.17 2.33
N CYS A 400 5.99 14.20 2.37
CA CYS A 400 5.19 13.05 2.78
C CYS A 400 3.80 13.07 2.13
N ILE A 401 3.13 11.94 2.20
CA ILE A 401 1.71 11.80 1.85
C ILE A 401 0.95 11.57 3.15
N ARG A 402 -0.13 12.31 3.35
CA ARG A 402 -1.01 12.17 4.51
C ARG A 402 -2.43 11.86 4.07
N SER A 403 -3.04 10.88 4.72
CA SER A 403 -4.46 10.56 4.61
C SER A 403 -5.09 10.48 5.99
N SER A 404 -6.37 10.80 6.10
CA SER A 404 -7.14 10.65 7.34
C SER A 404 -8.56 10.18 7.03
N PRO A 405 -9.37 9.76 8.00
CA PRO A 405 -10.71 9.26 7.72
C PRO A 405 -11.64 10.22 6.96
N LEU A 406 -11.38 11.52 7.08
CA LEU A 406 -12.17 12.58 6.43
C LEU A 406 -11.48 13.22 5.23
N GLN A 407 -10.24 12.85 4.94
CA GLN A 407 -9.46 13.45 3.87
C GLN A 407 -8.69 12.36 3.12
N PRO A 408 -8.99 12.12 1.83
CA PRO A 408 -8.15 11.30 0.96
C PRO A 408 -6.70 11.80 0.93
N ALA A 409 -5.80 10.94 0.46
CA ALA A 409 -4.37 11.22 0.43
C ALA A 409 -4.03 12.53 -0.31
N GLU A 410 -3.21 13.36 0.33
CA GLU A 410 -2.66 14.61 -0.24
C GLU A 410 -1.17 14.72 0.09
N VAL A 411 -0.44 15.44 -0.73
CA VAL A 411 1.00 15.68 -0.52
C VAL A 411 1.20 16.83 0.45
N HIS A 412 2.12 16.61 1.37
CA HIS A 412 2.52 17.58 2.39
C HIS A 412 4.05 17.70 2.44
N VAL A 413 4.51 18.82 2.96
CA VAL A 413 5.92 19.07 3.31
C VAL A 413 5.99 19.36 4.80
N LEU A 414 6.80 18.58 5.49
CA LEU A 414 7.11 18.75 6.91
C LEU A 414 8.34 19.64 7.05
N GLU A 415 8.30 20.60 7.98
CA GLU A 415 9.44 21.43 8.38
C GLU A 415 10.13 20.81 9.59
N VAL A 416 11.40 20.42 9.44
CA VAL A 416 12.15 19.58 10.41
C VAL A 416 12.82 20.47 11.45
N GLU A 417 12.05 21.16 12.29
CA GLU A 417 12.59 22.13 13.27
C GLU A 417 12.24 21.80 14.73
N ARG A 418 11.21 20.97 14.97
CA ARG A 418 10.63 20.75 16.31
C ARG A 418 10.33 19.27 16.57
N SER A 419 9.90 18.94 17.77
CA SER A 419 9.52 17.55 18.11
C SER A 419 8.36 17.03 17.25
N ILE A 420 7.29 17.84 17.07
CA ILE A 420 6.23 17.61 16.09
C ILE A 420 6.43 18.61 14.96
N PHE A 421 6.60 18.12 13.75
CA PHE A 421 6.95 18.96 12.60
C PHE A 421 5.73 19.76 12.12
N PRO A 422 5.88 21.09 11.95
CA PRO A 422 4.92 21.87 11.20
C PRO A 422 4.75 21.30 9.79
N MET A 423 3.51 21.37 9.27
CA MET A 423 3.17 20.69 8.04
C MET A 423 2.46 21.64 7.08
N ASN A 424 3.05 21.80 5.88
CA ASN A 424 2.47 22.55 4.78
C ASN A 424 1.79 21.57 3.83
N ARG A 425 0.49 21.73 3.63
CA ARG A 425 -0.24 20.98 2.62
C ARG A 425 0.00 21.61 1.25
N VAL A 426 0.52 20.85 0.29
CA VAL A 426 0.91 21.37 -1.04
C VAL A 426 -0.03 20.91 -2.17
N THR A 427 -0.94 19.97 -1.90
CA THR A 427 -2.00 19.58 -2.83
C THR A 427 -3.38 19.63 -2.18
N ALA A 428 -4.42 19.84 -2.98
CA ALA A 428 -5.82 19.94 -2.55
C ALA A 428 -6.77 19.34 -3.61
N PHE A 429 -6.33 18.25 -4.24
CA PHE A 429 -7.06 17.68 -5.39
C PHE A 429 -8.44 17.14 -5.02
N ASN A 430 -8.61 16.67 -3.79
CA ASN A 430 -9.86 16.07 -3.34
C ASN A 430 -10.78 17.04 -2.58
N ASP A 431 -10.37 18.28 -2.33
CA ASP A 431 -11.13 19.22 -1.48
C ASP A 431 -12.52 19.53 -2.00
N ALA A 432 -12.65 19.71 -3.31
CA ALA A 432 -13.96 20.01 -3.92
C ALA A 432 -14.94 18.84 -3.69
N LEU A 433 -14.50 17.60 -3.88
CA LEU A 433 -15.31 16.42 -3.61
C LEU A 433 -15.63 16.29 -2.12
N VAL A 434 -14.63 16.42 -1.25
CA VAL A 434 -14.81 16.30 0.22
C VAL A 434 -15.78 17.37 0.76
N ALA A 435 -15.74 18.60 0.21
CA ALA A 435 -16.65 19.68 0.60
C ALA A 435 -18.12 19.36 0.29
N GLU A 436 -18.40 18.56 -0.73
CA GLU A 436 -19.76 18.14 -1.10
C GLU A 436 -20.26 16.95 -0.28
N LEU A 437 -19.37 16.15 0.32
CA LEU A 437 -19.71 14.87 0.94
C LEU A 437 -20.01 15.02 2.44
N GLU A 438 -20.99 14.25 2.90
CA GLU A 438 -21.29 14.04 4.32
C GLU A 438 -20.47 12.84 4.82
N LEU A 439 -19.22 13.10 5.27
CA LEU A 439 -18.31 12.10 5.77
C LEU A 439 -18.41 11.93 7.28
N VAL A 440 -18.20 10.70 7.77
CA VAL A 440 -18.30 10.32 9.19
C VAL A 440 -16.89 10.06 9.75
N ALA A 441 -16.57 10.73 10.85
CA ALA A 441 -15.34 10.43 11.59
C ALA A 441 -15.50 9.15 12.43
N PRO A 442 -14.49 8.26 12.48
CA PRO A 442 -14.51 7.12 13.39
C PRO A 442 -14.32 7.57 14.85
N GLU A 443 -15.04 6.92 15.76
CA GLU A 443 -14.86 7.02 17.20
C GLU A 443 -14.05 5.84 17.71
N GLU A 444 -12.92 6.09 18.35
CA GLU A 444 -12.04 5.08 18.89
C GLU A 444 -12.60 4.46 20.18
N ARG A 445 -12.47 3.15 20.32
CA ARG A 445 -12.85 2.37 21.52
C ARG A 445 -11.81 1.29 21.82
N TRP A 446 -11.56 1.04 23.10
CA TRP A 446 -10.77 -0.08 23.57
C TRP A 446 -11.68 -1.06 24.32
N LEU A 447 -11.81 -2.25 23.78
CA LEU A 447 -12.62 -3.31 24.35
C LEU A 447 -11.75 -4.30 25.12
N THR A 448 -12.35 -4.99 26.08
CA THR A 448 -11.66 -6.06 26.82
C THR A 448 -12.25 -7.41 26.42
N ALA A 449 -11.42 -8.26 25.83
CA ALA A 449 -11.78 -9.63 25.50
C ALA A 449 -11.93 -10.50 26.75
N LYS A 450 -12.58 -11.67 26.61
CA LYS A 450 -12.87 -12.56 27.75
C LYS A 450 -11.64 -13.06 28.51
N ASP A 451 -10.48 -13.05 27.86
CA ASP A 451 -9.18 -13.42 28.42
C ASP A 451 -8.37 -12.21 28.93
N GLY A 452 -9.01 -11.03 29.05
CA GLY A 452 -8.42 -9.80 29.57
C GLY A 452 -7.64 -8.97 28.53
N HIS A 453 -7.48 -9.46 27.29
CA HIS A 453 -6.74 -8.74 26.25
C HIS A 453 -7.49 -7.48 25.80
N LYS A 454 -6.75 -6.38 25.53
CA LYS A 454 -7.31 -5.13 25.01
C LYS A 454 -7.32 -5.13 23.51
N VAL A 455 -8.48 -4.83 22.92
CA VAL A 455 -8.69 -4.77 21.46
C VAL A 455 -9.10 -3.36 21.10
N GLN A 456 -8.33 -2.71 20.23
CA GLN A 456 -8.68 -1.41 19.65
C GLN A 456 -9.71 -1.63 18.55
N CYS A 457 -10.78 -0.87 18.59
CA CYS A 457 -11.78 -0.80 17.52
C CYS A 457 -12.27 0.62 17.33
N TRP A 458 -12.92 0.84 16.20
CA TRP A 458 -13.54 2.12 15.86
C TRP A 458 -14.97 1.89 15.41
N THR A 459 -15.79 2.92 15.62
CA THR A 459 -17.19 2.93 15.19
C THR A 459 -17.47 4.16 14.34
N MET A 460 -18.20 3.99 13.27
CA MET A 460 -18.67 5.07 12.42
C MET A 460 -20.21 5.04 12.38
N ARG A 461 -20.84 6.06 12.95
CA ARG A 461 -22.28 6.12 13.03
C ARG A 461 -22.83 7.22 12.11
N PRO A 462 -23.80 6.94 11.22
CA PRO A 462 -24.42 7.94 10.35
C PRO A 462 -24.93 9.16 11.12
N HIS A 463 -24.67 10.38 10.65
CA HIS A 463 -25.07 11.62 11.33
C HIS A 463 -26.58 11.75 11.52
N ARG A 464 -27.37 11.27 10.55
CA ARG A 464 -28.86 11.36 10.58
C ARG A 464 -29.53 10.10 11.11
N ALA A 465 -28.80 9.34 11.92
CA ALA A 465 -29.29 8.10 12.51
C ALA A 465 -30.54 8.33 13.38
N LYS A 466 -31.61 7.60 13.11
CA LYS A 466 -32.82 7.55 13.94
C LYS A 466 -33.07 6.11 14.42
N GLY A 467 -33.33 5.95 15.69
CA GLY A 467 -33.61 4.63 16.26
C GLY A 467 -32.42 3.69 16.25
N LYS A 468 -32.72 2.38 16.22
CA LYS A 468 -31.70 1.33 16.18
C LYS A 468 -31.31 1.04 14.73
N LEU A 469 -30.00 1.08 14.44
CA LEU A 469 -29.44 0.86 13.13
C LEU A 469 -29.03 -0.60 12.90
N PRO A 470 -29.05 -1.09 11.68
CA PRO A 470 -28.26 -2.27 11.31
C PRO A 470 -26.76 -1.92 11.41
N ALA A 471 -25.94 -2.90 11.75
CA ALA A 471 -24.51 -2.69 11.92
C ALA A 471 -23.69 -3.74 11.18
N ILE A 472 -22.52 -3.33 10.68
CA ILE A 472 -21.61 -4.18 9.92
C ILE A 472 -20.25 -4.18 10.64
N LEU A 473 -19.73 -5.38 10.93
CA LEU A 473 -18.37 -5.58 11.36
C LEU A 473 -17.47 -5.83 10.17
N GLU A 474 -16.52 -4.95 9.96
CA GLU A 474 -15.44 -5.05 8.97
C GLU A 474 -14.22 -5.71 9.59
N VAL A 475 -13.70 -6.76 8.94
CA VAL A 475 -12.49 -7.46 9.37
C VAL A 475 -11.40 -7.30 8.32
N HIS A 476 -10.24 -6.78 8.74
CA HIS A 476 -9.13 -6.54 7.82
C HIS A 476 -8.45 -7.83 7.35
N GLY A 477 -7.78 -7.72 6.19
CA GLY A 477 -6.92 -8.76 5.64
C GLY A 477 -5.52 -8.78 6.30
N GLY A 478 -4.69 -9.67 5.85
CA GLY A 478 -3.34 -9.86 6.35
C GLY A 478 -3.09 -11.29 6.82
N PRO A 479 -3.12 -11.63 8.11
CA PRO A 479 -3.55 -10.88 9.30
C PRO A 479 -2.58 -9.83 9.81
N HIS A 480 -1.30 -9.89 9.37
CA HIS A 480 -0.20 -9.04 9.87
C HIS A 480 -0.17 -7.67 9.18
N ALA A 481 -1.30 -6.99 9.17
CA ALA A 481 -1.55 -5.61 8.77
C ALA A 481 -2.40 -4.95 9.87
N GLN A 482 -2.94 -3.76 9.62
CA GLN A 482 -3.90 -3.10 10.52
C GLN A 482 -4.96 -2.35 9.72
N TYR A 483 -6.16 -2.20 10.26
CA TYR A 483 -7.04 -1.08 9.95
C TYR A 483 -6.57 0.15 10.73
N GLY A 484 -6.88 1.34 10.23
CA GLY A 484 -6.42 2.56 10.88
C GLY A 484 -7.13 3.81 10.41
N LEU A 485 -6.56 4.93 10.80
CA LEU A 485 -7.14 6.26 10.60
C LEU A 485 -6.69 6.85 9.25
N THR A 486 -7.16 6.23 8.18
CA THR A 486 -6.99 6.64 6.78
C THR A 486 -8.36 6.75 6.09
N PHE A 487 -8.42 7.38 4.92
CA PHE A 487 -9.65 7.43 4.13
C PHE A 487 -10.01 6.04 3.62
N PHE A 488 -11.25 5.61 3.86
CA PHE A 488 -11.78 4.35 3.38
C PHE A 488 -13.15 4.59 2.75
N HIS A 489 -13.23 4.54 1.41
CA HIS A 489 -14.44 4.88 0.67
C HIS A 489 -15.60 3.94 1.03
N GLU A 490 -15.36 2.64 1.12
CA GLU A 490 -16.38 1.62 1.44
C GLU A 490 -17.00 1.85 2.82
N PHE A 491 -16.21 2.21 3.85
CA PHE A 491 -16.74 2.51 5.18
C PHE A 491 -17.64 3.74 5.17
N GLN A 492 -17.21 4.80 4.50
CA GLN A 492 -18.02 6.00 4.32
C GLN A 492 -19.31 5.71 3.54
N LEU A 493 -19.22 4.87 2.50
CA LEU A 493 -20.36 4.45 1.69
C LEU A 493 -21.39 3.65 2.51
N LEU A 494 -20.94 2.69 3.34
CA LEU A 494 -21.81 1.93 4.21
C LEU A 494 -22.51 2.82 5.23
N CYS A 495 -21.79 3.78 5.84
CA CYS A 495 -22.40 4.78 6.72
C CYS A 495 -23.46 5.63 5.98
N ALA A 496 -23.17 6.06 4.75
CA ALA A 496 -24.10 6.84 3.93
C ALA A 496 -25.38 6.06 3.58
N GLN A 497 -25.32 4.72 3.58
CA GLN A 497 -26.47 3.83 3.38
C GLN A 497 -27.24 3.51 4.67
N GLY A 498 -26.82 4.07 5.81
CA GLY A 498 -27.51 3.95 7.10
C GLY A 498 -27.04 2.78 7.97
N TYR A 499 -25.89 2.17 7.68
CA TYR A 499 -25.27 1.16 8.52
C TYR A 499 -24.30 1.81 9.51
N GLU A 500 -24.30 1.33 10.74
CA GLU A 500 -23.20 1.61 11.68
C GLU A 500 -22.05 0.67 11.38
N VAL A 501 -20.87 1.21 11.06
CA VAL A 501 -19.69 0.44 10.69
C VAL A 501 -18.76 0.31 11.89
N TRP A 502 -18.36 -0.92 12.19
CA TRP A 502 -17.38 -1.27 13.21
C TRP A 502 -16.18 -1.93 12.56
N PHE A 503 -14.98 -1.54 12.95
CA PHE A 503 -13.75 -2.18 12.51
C PHE A 503 -12.73 -2.22 13.64
N SER A 504 -11.86 -3.23 13.64
CA SER A 504 -10.95 -3.48 14.77
C SER A 504 -9.64 -4.11 14.34
N ASN A 505 -8.67 -4.11 15.25
CA ASN A 505 -7.40 -4.79 15.10
C ASN A 505 -7.28 -5.93 16.14
N PRO A 506 -7.77 -7.13 15.81
CA PRO A 506 -7.63 -8.29 16.69
C PRO A 506 -6.17 -8.76 16.76
N ARG A 507 -5.86 -9.62 17.74
CA ARG A 507 -4.56 -10.29 17.81
C ARG A 507 -4.19 -10.93 16.47
N GLY A 508 -2.94 -10.72 16.04
CA GLY A 508 -2.45 -10.98 14.69
C GLY A 508 -2.13 -9.69 13.95
N SER A 509 -2.81 -8.59 14.26
CA SER A 509 -2.56 -7.29 13.64
C SER A 509 -1.17 -6.73 14.00
N LYS A 510 -0.60 -5.91 13.11
CA LYS A 510 0.60 -5.11 13.36
C LYS A 510 0.26 -3.81 14.10
N GLY A 511 1.28 -3.15 14.66
CA GLY A 511 1.11 -1.87 15.34
C GLY A 511 0.71 -1.97 16.83
N TYR A 512 0.79 -3.15 17.42
CA TYR A 512 0.43 -3.43 18.82
C TYR A 512 1.50 -4.23 19.57
N GLY A 513 2.71 -4.26 19.01
CA GLY A 513 3.81 -5.04 19.52
C GLY A 513 3.85 -6.49 19.06
N MET A 514 5.03 -7.11 19.21
CA MET A 514 5.30 -8.46 18.70
C MET A 514 4.42 -9.52 19.36
N LYS A 515 4.16 -9.40 20.68
CA LYS A 515 3.32 -10.35 21.42
C LYS A 515 1.88 -10.41 20.89
N HIS A 516 1.33 -9.26 20.51
CA HIS A 516 -0.01 -9.16 19.90
C HIS A 516 -0.01 -9.80 18.51
N THR A 517 0.96 -9.48 17.68
CA THR A 517 1.08 -10.02 16.33
C THR A 517 1.31 -11.54 16.32
N ALA A 518 2.19 -12.03 17.17
CA ALA A 518 2.57 -13.44 17.22
C ALA A 518 1.51 -14.36 17.90
N ALA A 519 0.52 -13.78 18.53
CA ALA A 519 -0.47 -14.51 19.34
C ALA A 519 -1.26 -15.58 18.60
N ILE A 520 -1.34 -15.47 17.25
CA ILE A 520 -2.12 -16.37 16.38
C ILE A 520 -1.23 -17.21 15.45
N ARG A 521 0.09 -17.22 15.64
CA ARG A 521 0.98 -18.03 14.82
C ARG A 521 0.59 -19.50 14.89
N GLY A 522 0.26 -20.12 13.75
CA GLY A 522 -0.18 -21.51 13.65
C GLY A 522 -1.51 -21.81 14.36
N ALA A 523 -2.34 -20.79 14.63
CA ALA A 523 -3.54 -20.93 15.44
C ALA A 523 -4.61 -19.89 15.09
N TRP A 524 -4.89 -19.70 13.80
CA TRP A 524 -5.99 -18.84 13.35
C TRP A 524 -7.34 -19.39 13.85
N GLY A 525 -8.30 -18.52 14.09
CA GLY A 525 -9.61 -18.86 14.63
C GLY A 525 -9.60 -19.12 16.14
N THR A 526 -8.55 -18.73 16.85
CA THR A 526 -8.42 -18.91 18.31
C THR A 526 -8.45 -17.57 19.05
N LYS A 527 -7.31 -16.95 19.35
CA LYS A 527 -7.22 -15.68 20.08
C LYS A 527 -7.76 -14.50 19.26
N ASP A 528 -7.55 -14.50 17.96
CA ASP A 528 -8.17 -13.57 17.00
C ASP A 528 -9.70 -13.62 17.04
N TRP A 529 -10.26 -14.85 17.07
CA TRP A 529 -11.70 -15.03 17.21
C TRP A 529 -12.21 -14.55 18.59
N VAL A 530 -11.46 -14.77 19.67
CA VAL A 530 -11.79 -14.23 21.00
C VAL A 530 -11.90 -12.70 20.98
N ASP A 531 -11.04 -12.04 20.25
CA ASP A 531 -11.04 -10.58 20.10
C ASP A 531 -12.23 -10.12 19.24
N VAL A 532 -12.51 -10.79 18.13
CA VAL A 532 -13.67 -10.52 17.28
C VAL A 532 -14.97 -10.73 18.06
N GLN A 533 -15.07 -11.77 18.90
CA GLN A 533 -16.21 -12.00 19.79
C GLN A 533 -16.41 -10.84 20.79
N ALA A 534 -15.34 -10.22 21.28
CA ALA A 534 -15.44 -9.05 22.16
C ALA A 534 -16.07 -7.86 21.44
N VAL A 535 -15.71 -7.62 20.19
CA VAL A 535 -16.30 -6.57 19.34
C VAL A 535 -17.79 -6.89 19.09
N LEU A 536 -18.13 -8.10 18.67
CA LEU A 536 -19.52 -8.54 18.47
C LEU A 536 -20.38 -8.40 19.72
N ALA A 537 -19.82 -8.75 20.89
CA ALA A 537 -20.51 -8.58 22.16
C ALA A 537 -20.76 -7.11 22.51
N ALA A 538 -19.83 -6.20 22.16
CA ALA A 538 -20.02 -4.76 22.30
C ALA A 538 -21.10 -4.26 21.35
N MET A 539 -21.07 -4.65 20.07
CA MET A 539 -22.11 -4.30 19.09
C MET A 539 -23.51 -4.72 19.54
N ARG A 540 -23.66 -5.95 20.07
CA ARG A 540 -24.96 -6.48 20.55
C ARG A 540 -25.50 -5.72 21.77
N ARG A 541 -24.62 -5.13 22.59
CA ARG A 541 -25.01 -4.32 23.77
C ARG A 541 -25.22 -2.84 23.44
N GLU A 542 -24.76 -2.37 22.27
CA GLU A 542 -24.87 -0.97 21.88
C GLU A 542 -26.36 -0.58 21.70
N LYS A 543 -26.81 0.42 22.45
CA LYS A 543 -28.24 0.83 22.46
C LYS A 543 -28.72 1.32 21.09
N GLY A 544 -27.81 1.86 20.30
CA GLY A 544 -28.08 2.38 18.95
C GLY A 544 -28.11 1.30 17.86
N ILE A 545 -27.78 0.04 18.16
CA ILE A 545 -27.75 -1.06 17.19
C ILE A 545 -28.97 -1.98 17.36
N ASP A 546 -29.52 -2.43 16.24
CA ASP A 546 -30.45 -3.55 16.23
C ASP A 546 -29.67 -4.88 16.22
N ALA A 547 -29.62 -5.52 17.38
CA ALA A 547 -28.87 -6.77 17.56
C ALA A 547 -29.34 -7.92 16.65
N LYS A 548 -30.52 -7.82 16.01
CA LYS A 548 -31.01 -8.78 15.03
C LYS A 548 -30.53 -8.49 13.59
N ARG A 549 -29.94 -7.32 13.38
CA ARG A 549 -29.43 -6.85 12.09
C ARG A 549 -27.95 -6.53 12.17
N ILE A 550 -27.14 -7.52 12.55
CA ILE A 550 -25.69 -7.45 12.55
C ILE A 550 -25.18 -8.30 11.38
N GLY A 551 -24.31 -7.71 10.56
CA GLY A 551 -23.58 -8.35 9.49
C GLY A 551 -22.08 -8.38 9.75
N ILE A 552 -21.37 -9.25 9.03
CA ILE A 552 -19.91 -9.33 9.05
C ILE A 552 -19.39 -9.38 7.63
N MET A 553 -18.30 -8.66 7.35
CA MET A 553 -17.60 -8.78 6.08
C MET A 553 -16.10 -8.58 6.21
N GLY A 554 -15.37 -9.07 5.20
CA GLY A 554 -13.93 -8.87 5.11
C GLY A 554 -13.33 -9.58 3.90
N GLY A 555 -12.12 -9.17 3.56
CA GLY A 555 -11.38 -9.72 2.43
C GLY A 555 -10.08 -10.42 2.84
N SER A 556 -9.65 -11.44 2.06
CA SER A 556 -8.41 -12.18 2.35
C SER A 556 -8.50 -12.89 3.70
N TYR A 557 -7.59 -12.63 4.63
CA TYR A 557 -7.75 -13.09 6.02
C TYR A 557 -9.05 -12.57 6.65
N GLY A 558 -9.53 -11.36 6.32
CA GLY A 558 -10.84 -10.89 6.75
C GLY A 558 -11.98 -11.77 6.21
N GLY A 559 -11.85 -12.28 4.99
CA GLY A 559 -12.75 -13.29 4.42
C GLY A 559 -12.65 -14.65 5.13
N TYR A 560 -11.44 -15.06 5.52
CA TYR A 560 -11.22 -16.21 6.41
C TYR A 560 -12.00 -16.03 7.70
N MET A 561 -11.82 -14.90 8.40
CA MET A 561 -12.49 -14.64 9.68
C MET A 561 -14.01 -14.51 9.51
N THR A 562 -14.49 -13.97 8.41
CA THR A 562 -15.93 -13.95 8.07
C THR A 562 -16.48 -15.37 7.96
N ASN A 563 -15.81 -16.25 7.21
CA ASN A 563 -16.18 -17.66 7.06
C ASN A 563 -16.11 -18.41 8.41
N TRP A 564 -15.08 -18.13 9.20
CA TRP A 564 -14.93 -18.70 10.54
C TRP A 564 -16.06 -18.26 11.48
N ALA A 565 -16.38 -16.96 11.47
CA ALA A 565 -17.39 -16.37 12.31
C ALA A 565 -18.79 -16.96 12.06
N VAL A 566 -19.22 -17.08 10.80
CA VAL A 566 -20.55 -17.61 10.47
C VAL A 566 -20.69 -19.12 10.75
N ALA A 567 -19.55 -19.83 10.80
CA ALA A 567 -19.53 -21.24 11.21
C ALA A 567 -19.58 -21.45 12.72
N HIS A 568 -19.27 -20.42 13.53
CA HIS A 568 -19.18 -20.51 15.00
C HIS A 568 -20.14 -19.59 15.77
N ASP A 569 -20.79 -18.64 15.09
CA ASP A 569 -21.77 -17.72 15.66
C ASP A 569 -22.95 -17.53 14.68
N HIS A 570 -24.13 -17.94 15.11
CA HIS A 570 -25.34 -17.90 14.28
C HIS A 570 -26.15 -16.61 14.47
N GLY A 571 -25.60 -15.61 15.14
CA GLY A 571 -26.27 -14.32 15.38
C GLY A 571 -26.12 -13.31 14.25
N PHE A 572 -25.51 -13.67 13.12
CA PHE A 572 -25.41 -12.81 11.94
C PHE A 572 -26.65 -12.87 11.07
N ARG A 573 -27.13 -11.71 10.65
CA ARG A 573 -28.26 -11.59 9.72
C ARG A 573 -27.85 -11.95 8.29
N ALA A 574 -26.64 -11.56 7.89
CA ALA A 574 -26.00 -11.90 6.62
C ALA A 574 -24.49 -11.70 6.71
N ALA A 575 -23.75 -12.20 5.73
CA ALA A 575 -22.29 -12.04 5.66
C ALA A 575 -21.83 -11.79 4.21
N ILE A 576 -20.64 -11.16 4.06
CA ILE A 576 -19.96 -11.01 2.77
C ILE A 576 -18.52 -11.47 2.94
N THR A 577 -18.11 -12.49 2.18
CA THR A 577 -16.73 -12.97 2.14
C THR A 577 -16.10 -12.61 0.80
N ASP A 578 -14.99 -11.86 0.82
CA ASP A 578 -14.33 -11.35 -0.38
C ASP A 578 -12.91 -11.95 -0.48
N ARG A 579 -12.54 -12.54 -1.65
CA ARG A 579 -11.20 -13.13 -1.88
C ARG A 579 -10.67 -13.90 -0.68
N CYS A 580 -11.47 -14.81 -0.17
CA CYS A 580 -11.25 -15.45 1.14
C CYS A 580 -10.20 -16.57 1.11
N VAL A 581 -9.72 -16.93 2.29
CA VAL A 581 -9.14 -18.23 2.57
C VAL A 581 -10.19 -19.07 3.31
N SER A 582 -10.47 -20.27 2.84
CA SER A 582 -11.44 -21.19 3.46
C SER A 582 -10.83 -22.52 3.85
N ASN A 583 -9.86 -22.99 3.07
CA ASN A 583 -9.15 -24.25 3.23
C ASN A 583 -7.65 -24.00 3.29
N LEU A 584 -7.07 -24.00 4.48
CA LEU A 584 -5.65 -23.72 4.68
C LEU A 584 -4.74 -24.80 4.08
N VAL A 585 -5.24 -26.03 3.95
CA VAL A 585 -4.46 -27.15 3.36
C VAL A 585 -4.27 -26.93 1.86
N SER A 586 -5.35 -26.66 1.12
CA SER A 586 -5.24 -26.39 -0.32
C SER A 586 -4.56 -25.04 -0.59
N HIS A 587 -4.83 -24.00 0.23
CA HIS A 587 -4.17 -22.71 0.13
C HIS A 587 -2.64 -22.81 0.24
N ALA A 588 -2.12 -23.70 1.09
CA ALA A 588 -0.68 -23.93 1.22
C ALA A 588 -0.04 -24.53 -0.04
N GLY A 589 -0.84 -25.15 -0.92
CA GLY A 589 -0.35 -25.74 -2.18
C GLY A 589 -0.58 -24.86 -3.41
N ASN A 590 -1.45 -23.85 -3.34
CA ASN A 590 -1.85 -23.07 -4.52
C ASN A 590 -1.74 -21.55 -4.39
N SER A 591 -1.20 -21.03 -3.29
CA SER A 591 -0.84 -19.61 -3.14
C SER A 591 0.43 -19.27 -3.93
N ASP A 592 0.57 -18.00 -4.31
CA ASP A 592 1.82 -17.44 -4.87
C ASP A 592 2.95 -17.31 -3.81
N HIS A 593 2.65 -17.57 -2.54
CA HIS A 593 3.59 -17.63 -1.40
C HIS A 593 3.43 -18.95 -0.62
N PRO A 594 3.73 -20.11 -1.21
CA PRO A 594 3.48 -21.40 -0.58
C PRO A 594 4.33 -21.64 0.68
N GLU A 595 5.47 -20.96 0.81
CA GLU A 595 6.35 -21.06 1.98
C GLU A 595 5.72 -20.44 3.23
N VAL A 596 4.88 -19.41 3.11
CA VAL A 596 4.28 -18.71 4.27
C VAL A 596 3.38 -19.65 5.07
N PRO A 597 2.34 -20.29 4.51
CA PRO A 597 1.52 -21.23 5.26
C PRO A 597 2.34 -22.40 5.81
N ASN A 598 3.23 -22.98 5.00
CA ASN A 598 3.99 -24.17 5.40
C ASN A 598 4.99 -23.92 6.53
N LYS A 599 5.50 -22.68 6.70
CA LYS A 599 6.40 -22.30 7.81
C LYS A 599 5.63 -21.70 9.00
N TYR A 600 4.42 -21.20 8.79
CA TYR A 600 3.63 -20.55 9.79
C TYR A 600 2.97 -21.53 10.77
N TRP A 601 2.61 -22.71 10.29
CA TRP A 601 1.92 -23.76 11.05
C TRP A 601 2.90 -24.79 11.60
N LYS A 602 2.53 -25.45 12.68
CA LYS A 602 3.23 -26.65 13.17
C LYS A 602 2.88 -27.82 12.25
N GLY A 603 3.87 -28.38 11.59
CA GLY A 603 3.67 -29.31 10.47
C GLY A 603 3.45 -28.56 9.16
N SER A 604 3.26 -29.28 8.07
CA SER A 604 2.96 -28.73 6.76
C SER A 604 1.70 -29.36 6.18
N ALA A 605 1.15 -28.74 5.15
CA ALA A 605 0.01 -29.30 4.41
C ALA A 605 0.27 -30.72 3.87
N PHE A 606 1.54 -31.09 3.66
CA PHE A 606 1.96 -32.35 3.01
C PHE A 606 2.45 -33.41 4.00
N THR A 607 2.82 -33.04 5.22
CA THR A 607 3.34 -33.97 6.22
C THR A 607 2.41 -34.17 7.40
N ASP A 608 1.78 -33.10 7.88
CA ASP A 608 0.77 -33.15 8.94
C ASP A 608 -0.25 -32.01 8.79
N PRO A 609 -1.30 -32.20 8.00
CA PRO A 609 -2.30 -31.16 7.70
C PRO A 609 -3.31 -30.92 8.83
N ARG A 610 -3.31 -31.71 9.92
CA ARG A 610 -4.37 -31.71 10.94
C ARG A 610 -4.60 -30.33 11.57
N ALA A 611 -3.52 -29.62 11.90
CA ALA A 611 -3.63 -28.28 12.48
C ALA A 611 -4.25 -27.27 11.51
N MET A 612 -3.82 -27.31 10.25
CA MET A 612 -4.37 -26.47 9.18
C MET A 612 -5.85 -26.78 8.94
N TRP A 613 -6.21 -28.08 8.83
CA TRP A 613 -7.60 -28.48 8.62
C TRP A 613 -8.51 -28.04 9.74
N LYS A 614 -8.10 -28.23 10.99
CA LYS A 614 -8.85 -27.78 12.18
C LYS A 614 -9.11 -26.28 12.17
N SER A 615 -8.18 -25.48 11.68
CA SER A 615 -8.28 -24.03 11.55
C SER A 615 -8.88 -23.58 10.20
N SER A 616 -9.24 -24.50 9.32
CA SER A 616 -9.89 -24.18 8.05
C SER A 616 -11.38 -23.95 8.26
N PRO A 617 -11.93 -22.78 7.90
CA PRO A 617 -13.38 -22.53 8.03
C PRO A 617 -14.25 -23.59 7.37
N ILE A 618 -13.84 -24.08 6.21
CA ILE A 618 -14.60 -25.06 5.42
C ILE A 618 -14.85 -26.36 6.20
N ALA A 619 -13.96 -26.74 7.11
CA ALA A 619 -14.11 -27.91 7.97
C ALA A 619 -15.32 -27.80 8.94
N HIS A 620 -15.85 -26.59 9.14
CA HIS A 620 -16.94 -26.27 10.07
C HIS A 620 -18.22 -25.81 9.35
N PHE A 621 -18.25 -25.83 8.02
CA PHE A 621 -19.36 -25.26 7.25
C PHE A 621 -20.67 -26.05 7.36
N GLY A 622 -20.65 -27.28 7.83
CA GLY A 622 -21.88 -28.01 8.18
C GLY A 622 -22.83 -27.26 9.14
N ASN A 623 -22.31 -26.29 9.88
CA ASN A 623 -23.08 -25.49 10.85
C ASN A 623 -23.58 -24.15 10.30
N VAL A 624 -23.16 -23.72 9.11
CA VAL A 624 -23.51 -22.40 8.56
C VAL A 624 -25.00 -22.35 8.19
N ARG A 625 -25.65 -21.25 8.60
CA ARG A 625 -27.04 -20.93 8.29
C ARG A 625 -27.21 -19.49 7.79
N THR A 626 -26.17 -18.69 7.93
CA THR A 626 -26.16 -17.27 7.57
C THR A 626 -26.13 -17.10 6.07
N PRO A 627 -27.03 -16.31 5.45
CA PRO A 627 -26.95 -15.95 4.03
C PRO A 627 -25.61 -15.27 3.70
N MET A 628 -24.93 -15.69 2.61
CA MET A 628 -23.60 -15.21 2.26
C MET A 628 -23.50 -14.73 0.81
N LEU A 629 -22.93 -13.53 0.63
CA LEU A 629 -22.37 -13.08 -0.63
C LEU A 629 -20.88 -13.45 -0.68
N ILE A 630 -20.46 -14.07 -1.76
CA ILE A 630 -19.09 -14.47 -2.03
C ILE A 630 -18.58 -13.62 -3.21
N ILE A 631 -17.46 -12.98 -3.06
CA ILE A 631 -16.82 -12.15 -4.08
C ILE A 631 -15.40 -12.67 -4.30
N HIS A 632 -14.99 -12.92 -5.57
CA HIS A 632 -13.63 -13.37 -5.87
C HIS A 632 -13.21 -13.03 -7.30
N SER A 633 -11.92 -12.77 -7.50
CA SER A 633 -11.29 -12.58 -8.81
C SER A 633 -10.73 -13.91 -9.33
N GLU A 634 -11.00 -14.25 -10.60
CA GLU A 634 -10.48 -15.49 -11.21
C GLU A 634 -8.97 -15.49 -11.36
N GLY A 635 -8.34 -14.28 -11.48
CA GLY A 635 -6.90 -14.11 -11.54
C GLY A 635 -6.22 -13.90 -10.20
N ASP A 636 -6.90 -14.14 -9.08
CA ASP A 636 -6.30 -14.08 -7.74
C ASP A 636 -5.30 -15.23 -7.54
N LEU A 637 -4.03 -14.89 -7.50
CA LEU A 637 -2.93 -15.84 -7.28
C LEU A 637 -2.56 -15.98 -5.80
N ARG A 638 -2.96 -15.02 -4.96
CA ARG A 638 -2.71 -15.01 -3.53
C ARG A 638 -3.64 -15.95 -2.77
N CYS A 639 -4.94 -15.75 -2.96
CA CYS A 639 -5.99 -16.63 -2.45
C CYS A 639 -6.72 -17.17 -3.66
N ASN A 640 -6.36 -18.34 -4.14
CA ASN A 640 -6.91 -18.86 -5.38
C ASN A 640 -8.45 -18.94 -5.34
N VAL A 641 -9.13 -18.72 -6.48
CA VAL A 641 -10.60 -18.69 -6.59
C VAL A 641 -11.27 -19.96 -6.08
N GLU A 642 -10.56 -21.09 -6.12
CA GLU A 642 -10.98 -22.38 -5.58
C GLU A 642 -11.38 -22.28 -4.09
N GLN A 643 -10.78 -21.38 -3.30
CA GLN A 643 -11.15 -21.15 -1.90
C GLN A 643 -12.61 -20.70 -1.76
N SER A 644 -13.09 -19.87 -2.66
CA SER A 644 -14.48 -19.41 -2.73
C SER A 644 -15.42 -20.41 -3.39
N GLU A 645 -14.94 -21.20 -4.34
CA GLU A 645 -15.73 -22.29 -4.95
C GLU A 645 -16.13 -23.34 -3.93
N GLN A 646 -15.22 -23.71 -3.02
CA GLN A 646 -15.54 -24.61 -1.91
C GLN A 646 -16.61 -24.03 -0.99
N VAL A 647 -16.52 -22.75 -0.63
CA VAL A 647 -17.52 -22.05 0.21
C VAL A 647 -18.88 -22.05 -0.49
N HIS A 648 -18.93 -21.69 -1.77
CA HIS A 648 -20.17 -21.65 -2.53
C HIS A 648 -20.84 -23.02 -2.62
N THR A 649 -20.07 -24.05 -2.97
CA THR A 649 -20.56 -25.43 -3.07
C THR A 649 -21.12 -25.91 -1.73
N ALA A 650 -20.40 -25.68 -0.63
CA ALA A 650 -20.85 -26.09 0.71
C ALA A 650 -22.18 -25.42 1.10
N LEU A 651 -22.34 -24.12 0.83
CA LEU A 651 -23.57 -23.38 1.12
C LEU A 651 -24.74 -23.86 0.25
N CYS A 652 -24.53 -24.06 -1.04
CA CYS A 652 -25.55 -24.59 -1.95
C CYS A 652 -26.02 -25.98 -1.55
N THR A 653 -25.09 -26.87 -1.16
CA THR A 653 -25.41 -28.23 -0.70
C THR A 653 -26.33 -28.22 0.52
N GLN A 654 -26.20 -27.21 1.38
CA GLN A 654 -27.00 -27.06 2.59
C GLN A 654 -28.27 -26.21 2.37
N GLY A 655 -28.53 -25.72 1.18
CA GLY A 655 -29.65 -24.83 0.89
C GLY A 655 -29.56 -23.46 1.55
N VAL A 656 -28.37 -23.01 1.95
CA VAL A 656 -28.15 -21.68 2.53
C VAL A 656 -28.20 -20.63 1.42
N PRO A 657 -28.99 -19.55 1.55
CA PRO A 657 -29.05 -18.50 0.55
C PRO A 657 -27.66 -17.93 0.29
N THR A 658 -27.17 -18.06 -0.95
CA THR A 658 -25.84 -17.61 -1.33
C THR A 658 -25.85 -16.99 -2.73
N ARG A 659 -24.89 -16.11 -2.99
CA ARG A 659 -24.58 -15.55 -4.30
C ARG A 659 -23.08 -15.52 -4.46
N PHE A 660 -22.57 -15.96 -5.61
CA PHE A 660 -21.15 -15.92 -5.94
C PHE A 660 -20.92 -14.95 -7.11
N VAL A 661 -20.15 -13.88 -6.88
CA VAL A 661 -19.73 -12.92 -7.90
C VAL A 661 -18.27 -13.19 -8.23
N ARG A 662 -18.03 -13.64 -9.47
CA ARG A 662 -16.69 -13.94 -10.01
C ARG A 662 -16.28 -12.82 -10.95
N TYR A 663 -15.12 -12.21 -10.66
CA TYR A 663 -14.54 -11.20 -11.55
C TYR A 663 -13.57 -11.83 -12.54
N PRO A 664 -13.42 -11.25 -13.76
CA PRO A 664 -12.61 -11.82 -14.82
C PRO A 664 -11.16 -12.08 -14.41
N LYS A 665 -10.48 -12.99 -15.13
CA LYS A 665 -9.09 -13.42 -14.87
C LYS A 665 -8.05 -12.30 -14.96
N GLU A 666 -8.39 -11.18 -15.56
CA GLU A 666 -7.56 -9.97 -15.63
C GLU A 666 -7.54 -9.19 -14.30
N THR A 667 -8.36 -9.60 -13.33
CA THR A 667 -8.38 -9.01 -11.98
C THR A 667 -7.62 -9.89 -10.99
N SER A 668 -6.99 -9.28 -10.00
CA SER A 668 -6.13 -9.94 -9.02
C SER A 668 -6.72 -9.87 -7.60
N HIS A 669 -5.99 -10.36 -6.61
CA HIS A 669 -6.30 -10.19 -5.19
C HIS A 669 -6.54 -8.74 -4.80
N GLY A 670 -5.85 -7.81 -5.46
CA GLY A 670 -5.97 -6.37 -5.24
C GLY A 670 -7.18 -5.69 -5.88
N MET A 671 -8.13 -6.42 -6.50
CA MET A 671 -9.22 -5.85 -7.31
C MET A 671 -10.01 -4.75 -6.61
N SER A 672 -10.32 -4.88 -5.32
CA SER A 672 -11.05 -3.86 -4.55
C SER A 672 -10.28 -2.53 -4.40
N ARG A 673 -8.96 -2.52 -4.58
CA ARG A 673 -8.07 -1.35 -4.43
C ARG A 673 -7.55 -0.79 -5.75
N ALA A 674 -7.14 -1.70 -6.64
CA ALA A 674 -6.41 -1.36 -7.88
C ALA A 674 -7.02 -1.96 -9.15
N GLY A 675 -8.11 -2.73 -9.04
CA GLY A 675 -8.79 -3.32 -10.19
C GLY A 675 -9.43 -2.29 -11.12
N PRO A 676 -9.96 -2.72 -12.28
CA PRO A 676 -10.65 -1.84 -13.23
C PRO A 676 -11.72 -1.00 -12.52
N PRO A 677 -11.81 0.31 -12.81
CA PRO A 677 -12.71 1.21 -12.10
C PRO A 677 -14.18 0.80 -12.11
N ASP A 678 -14.70 0.36 -13.25
CA ASP A 678 -16.08 -0.13 -13.42
C ASP A 678 -16.35 -1.39 -12.58
N LEU A 679 -15.39 -2.32 -12.51
CA LEU A 679 -15.53 -3.54 -11.71
C LEU A 679 -15.48 -3.23 -10.21
N ARG A 680 -14.70 -2.24 -9.79
CA ARG A 680 -14.73 -1.74 -8.41
C ARG A 680 -16.10 -1.16 -8.05
N ILE A 681 -16.70 -0.38 -8.96
CA ILE A 681 -18.06 0.16 -8.79
C ILE A 681 -19.08 -0.98 -8.74
N HIS A 682 -19.01 -1.95 -9.66
CA HIS A 682 -19.87 -3.11 -9.66
C HIS A 682 -19.79 -3.87 -8.32
N ARG A 683 -18.59 -4.07 -7.78
CA ARG A 683 -18.39 -4.71 -6.47
C ARG A 683 -19.13 -3.95 -5.36
N LEU A 684 -19.04 -2.63 -5.33
CA LEU A 684 -19.75 -1.83 -4.33
C LEU A 684 -21.26 -1.95 -4.47
N HIS A 685 -21.79 -2.01 -5.69
CA HIS A 685 -23.23 -2.24 -5.91
C HIS A 685 -23.68 -3.64 -5.45
N GLU A 686 -22.89 -4.68 -5.65
CA GLU A 686 -23.19 -6.03 -5.15
C GLU A 686 -23.21 -6.05 -3.60
N ILE A 687 -22.24 -5.40 -2.96
CA ILE A 687 -22.20 -5.24 -1.50
C ILE A 687 -23.44 -4.53 -0.98
N LEU A 688 -23.78 -3.37 -1.57
CA LEU A 688 -24.96 -2.60 -1.15
C LEU A 688 -26.27 -3.36 -1.43
N GLY A 689 -26.37 -4.05 -2.57
CA GLY A 689 -27.51 -4.87 -2.93
C GLY A 689 -27.73 -6.02 -1.95
N TRP A 690 -26.65 -6.69 -1.52
CA TRP A 690 -26.71 -7.76 -0.53
C TRP A 690 -27.16 -7.26 0.83
N TRP A 691 -26.54 -6.20 1.34
CA TRP A 691 -26.95 -5.59 2.60
C TRP A 691 -28.39 -5.05 2.55
N GLY A 692 -28.79 -4.44 1.43
CA GLY A 692 -30.16 -3.96 1.21
C GLY A 692 -31.20 -5.06 1.27
N ARG A 693 -30.87 -6.26 0.78
CA ARG A 693 -31.75 -7.43 0.79
C ARG A 693 -31.96 -8.03 2.20
N TRP A 694 -30.92 -8.08 2.99
CA TRP A 694 -30.92 -8.84 4.23
C TRP A 694 -30.97 -7.98 5.51
N MET A 695 -30.50 -6.72 5.44
CA MET A 695 -30.30 -5.88 6.63
C MET A 695 -31.30 -4.72 6.74
N LYS A 696 -32.06 -4.43 5.68
CA LYS A 696 -33.10 -3.39 5.69
C LYS A 696 -34.46 -3.91 6.13
#